data_28e0199d7253be86c08efa6202a6caab
#
_entry.id   28e0199d7253be86c08efa6202a6caab
#
_cell.length_a   1.000
_cell.length_b   1.000
_cell.length_c   1.000
_cell.angle_alpha   90.00
_cell.angle_beta   90.00
_cell.angle_gamma   90.00
#
_symmetry.space_group_name_H-M   'P 1'
#
loop_
_entity.id
_entity.type
_entity.pdbx_description
1 polymer ?
#
loop_
_entity_poly.entity_id
_entity_poly.type
_entity_poly.pdbx_seq_one_letter_code
_entity_poly.pdbx_strand_id
1 'polypeptide(L)'
;MKIKDMFAKKIDREIQGVIIVGQGEDANVSQELEEYVVTRELQKHFADFYSAYKKGIVETTPKMGVWISGFFGSGKSHFLKILSYLLENRQVGDRKAMDYFVEDKKIVDPMVLADMKLAADTPTDVILFNIDSKSETNGKQNKDAIVNVFLKVFNQMQGFCGSIPHVADLERRLSEEGRYDEFKATFEEEYGDPWEDSRQDFDFIQDSVVDALVSMDFMSEAAARNWCEKAVEPYTISIEDFAKRVKSYIERKGNNHHVVFLVDEIGQYIGDDSKLMLNLQTVTEELGKECMGKAWVIVTSQQDIDSITKVKGNDFSKIQGRFDTRLSLSSANVDAVIKKRILEKTEPAAQALRLLYEQKATIIKNLIVFNDTAEKKLYASAEDFAEVYPFVPYQFNLLSSVLTSIRTHGASGKHLSGGERSMLALFKESAVNVMNEEAGVIVPFHRFYDALENFLDHSHSGVIIRAYDNSYINPEKKDKDVFAINVLKTLFMVKYVLEIEANIDNITSLMIENIDDDRIELKGRVEEALKVLMRQMLIQKNGSIYVFLTDEEQEVNNEIEKENVETPEIITKVAEMIFEDIFPGKRYTYPVFNGRYAFGFNQFVDDRPYKANQNYDIGLRVLTPWYDGSTDDGTLRMMSGQGREVLVVLPNDAEFLTEIQAYLKIEGFLRKNTSTQLAKYETIKEAKRVEMRERNQNAKLYLTEALKEATIYVNGDVVRVNGKEVSSRINEAIGRLVQTVYHKLSYIDAPMGEAEIRKMLHQSNQLSLELEGGTESNAHALDDVQSFIAMNTRNHMKTSMKTV
;
A
#
# COMPACT_ATOMS: atom_id res chain seq x y z
N MET A 1 -4.13 -0.65 -38.77
CA MET A 1 -3.41 0.63 -38.45
C MET A 1 -2.49 0.38 -37.30
N LYS A 2 -1.22 0.75 -37.44
CA LYS A 2 -0.25 0.59 -36.35
C LYS A 2 -0.50 1.61 -35.24
N ILE A 3 -0.23 1.23 -34.00
CA ILE A 3 -0.46 2.07 -32.81
C ILE A 3 0.30 3.40 -32.92
N LYS A 4 1.56 3.39 -33.39
CA LYS A 4 2.35 4.62 -33.59
C LYS A 4 1.71 5.65 -34.53
N ASP A 5 0.93 5.18 -35.52
CA ASP A 5 0.29 6.03 -36.52
C ASP A 5 -1.02 6.66 -36.01
N MET A 6 -1.46 6.28 -34.82
CA MET A 6 -2.68 6.80 -34.19
C MET A 6 -2.47 8.10 -33.45
N PHE A 7 -1.25 8.36 -32.97
CA PHE A 7 -0.98 9.51 -32.10
C PHE A 7 -0.78 10.80 -32.89
N ALA A 8 -1.28 11.90 -32.36
CA ALA A 8 -1.13 13.23 -32.94
C ALA A 8 0.35 13.69 -32.92
N LYS A 9 1.12 13.26 -31.93
CA LYS A 9 2.56 13.51 -31.80
C LYS A 9 3.31 12.18 -31.80
N LYS A 10 4.54 12.14 -32.31
CA LYS A 10 5.37 10.93 -32.30
C LYS A 10 5.51 10.40 -30.88
N ILE A 11 5.12 9.15 -30.64
CA ILE A 11 5.12 8.54 -29.31
C ILE A 11 6.54 8.31 -28.79
N ASP A 12 7.50 8.04 -29.66
CA ASP A 12 8.91 7.79 -29.37
C ASP A 12 9.76 9.06 -29.20
N ARG A 13 9.16 10.27 -29.35
CA ARG A 13 9.87 11.53 -29.12
C ARG A 13 10.42 11.62 -27.71
N GLU A 14 11.55 12.29 -27.55
CA GLU A 14 12.08 12.58 -26.22
C GLU A 14 11.11 13.48 -25.44
N ILE A 15 10.66 12.98 -24.28
CA ILE A 15 9.90 13.75 -23.31
C ILE A 15 10.72 13.67 -22.02
N GLN A 16 11.11 14.82 -21.50
CA GLN A 16 11.71 14.86 -20.17
C GLN A 16 10.65 14.42 -19.14
N GLY A 17 10.77 13.17 -18.71
CA GLY A 17 9.87 12.56 -17.74
C GLY A 17 10.12 13.04 -16.31
N VAL A 18 11.29 13.68 -16.10
CA VAL A 18 11.74 14.18 -14.81
C VAL A 18 12.01 15.67 -14.94
N ILE A 19 11.38 16.42 -14.09
CA ILE A 19 11.60 17.85 -13.99
C ILE A 19 12.65 18.08 -12.92
N ILE A 20 13.88 18.38 -13.35
CA ILE A 20 14.96 18.73 -12.44
C ILE A 20 14.83 20.22 -12.14
N VAL A 21 14.55 20.50 -10.88
CA VAL A 21 14.54 21.86 -10.36
C VAL A 21 15.98 22.42 -10.45
N GLY A 22 16.19 23.49 -11.22
CA GLY A 22 17.50 24.14 -11.39
C GLY A 22 18.21 23.90 -12.73
N GLN A 23 17.70 23.04 -13.63
CA GLN A 23 18.19 22.95 -15.02
C GLN A 23 17.31 23.74 -15.98
N GLY A 24 17.87 24.70 -16.68
CA GLY A 24 17.12 25.58 -17.55
C GLY A 24 17.83 25.88 -18.88
N GLU A 25 18.07 24.86 -19.72
CA GLU A 25 18.37 25.06 -21.10
C GLU A 25 17.11 25.56 -21.86
N ASP A 26 17.19 26.61 -22.64
CA ASP A 26 16.03 27.29 -23.26
C ASP A 26 15.19 26.34 -24.14
N ALA A 27 15.81 25.38 -24.82
CA ALA A 27 15.09 24.39 -25.62
C ALA A 27 14.13 23.51 -24.76
N ASN A 28 14.55 23.15 -23.56
CA ASN A 28 13.76 22.37 -22.62
C ASN A 28 12.60 23.19 -22.04
N VAL A 29 12.83 24.46 -21.75
CA VAL A 29 11.83 25.38 -21.20
C VAL A 29 10.72 25.62 -22.22
N SER A 30 11.06 25.82 -23.52
CA SER A 30 10.09 25.98 -24.60
C SER A 30 9.16 24.76 -24.68
N GLN A 31 9.74 23.55 -24.71
CA GLN A 31 8.96 22.32 -24.79
C GLN A 31 8.06 22.13 -23.53
N GLU A 32 8.57 22.44 -22.34
CA GLU A 32 7.78 22.36 -21.12
C GLU A 32 6.59 23.31 -21.13
N LEU A 33 6.79 24.57 -21.55
CA LEU A 33 5.72 25.56 -21.65
C LEU A 33 4.70 25.19 -22.73
N GLU A 34 5.16 24.74 -23.90
CA GLU A 34 4.29 24.36 -25.03
C GLU A 34 3.43 23.12 -24.66
N GLU A 35 4.05 22.09 -24.07
CA GLU A 35 3.38 20.84 -23.75
C GLU A 35 2.64 20.86 -22.41
N TYR A 36 2.71 21.95 -21.63
CA TYR A 36 2.02 22.03 -20.34
C TYR A 36 0.51 21.99 -20.48
N VAL A 37 -0.13 21.00 -19.88
CA VAL A 37 -1.58 20.79 -19.93
C VAL A 37 -2.23 21.41 -18.70
N VAL A 38 -3.06 22.44 -18.92
CA VAL A 38 -3.87 23.03 -17.84
C VAL A 38 -5.22 22.33 -17.75
N THR A 39 -5.39 21.50 -16.74
CA THR A 39 -6.65 20.79 -16.45
C THR A 39 -7.64 21.70 -15.74
N ARG A 40 -8.91 21.26 -15.57
CA ARG A 40 -9.93 22.04 -14.82
C ARG A 40 -9.50 22.33 -13.38
N GLU A 41 -8.85 21.41 -12.73
CA GLU A 41 -8.32 21.57 -11.38
C GLU A 41 -7.17 22.59 -11.38
N LEU A 42 -6.26 22.50 -12.35
CA LEU A 42 -5.17 23.46 -12.49
C LEU A 42 -5.69 24.87 -12.85
N GLN A 43 -6.79 25.01 -13.61
CA GLN A 43 -7.45 26.31 -13.82
C GLN A 43 -7.83 26.95 -12.48
N LYS A 44 -8.42 26.17 -11.57
CA LYS A 44 -8.78 26.65 -10.23
C LYS A 44 -7.52 27.00 -9.42
N HIS A 45 -6.49 26.18 -9.45
CA HIS A 45 -5.25 26.46 -8.73
C HIS A 45 -4.54 27.71 -9.24
N PHE A 46 -4.53 27.95 -10.54
CA PHE A 46 -4.05 29.21 -11.10
C PHE A 46 -4.91 30.40 -10.62
N ALA A 47 -6.23 30.26 -10.60
CA ALA A 47 -7.12 31.31 -10.10
C ALA A 47 -6.86 31.63 -8.62
N ASP A 48 -6.78 30.59 -7.76
CA ASP A 48 -6.55 30.74 -6.32
C ASP A 48 -5.17 31.40 -6.06
N PHE A 49 -4.13 30.93 -6.75
CA PHE A 49 -2.76 31.43 -6.63
C PHE A 49 -2.66 32.90 -7.09
N TYR A 50 -3.07 33.21 -8.31
CA TYR A 50 -2.89 34.56 -8.84
C TYR A 50 -3.82 35.58 -8.18
N SER A 51 -4.99 35.19 -7.69
CA SER A 51 -5.84 36.02 -6.83
C SER A 51 -5.15 36.39 -5.53
N ALA A 52 -4.41 35.43 -4.91
CA ALA A 52 -3.63 35.73 -3.70
C ALA A 52 -2.40 36.60 -4.02
N TYR A 53 -1.64 36.26 -5.07
CA TYR A 53 -0.44 36.99 -5.48
C TYR A 53 -0.71 38.45 -5.86
N LYS A 54 -1.82 38.69 -6.57
CA LYS A 54 -2.29 40.04 -6.94
C LYS A 54 -2.48 40.94 -5.73
N LYS A 55 -2.94 40.42 -4.58
CA LYS A 55 -3.05 41.20 -3.35
C LYS A 55 -1.71 41.77 -2.91
N GLY A 56 -0.61 41.04 -3.09
CA GLY A 56 0.73 41.54 -2.80
C GLY A 56 1.23 42.62 -3.77
N ILE A 57 0.68 42.69 -4.99
CA ILE A 57 1.00 43.72 -5.98
C ILE A 57 0.18 45.03 -5.75
N VAL A 58 -1.11 44.86 -5.50
CA VAL A 58 -2.08 46.00 -5.42
C VAL A 58 -2.20 46.54 -4.00
N GLU A 59 -2.04 45.69 -3.00
CA GLU A 59 -2.23 46.00 -1.59
C GLU A 59 -1.06 45.48 -0.77
N THR A 60 -0.93 45.89 0.49
CA THR A 60 0.04 45.33 1.42
C THR A 60 -0.57 44.12 2.14
N THR A 61 0.13 42.99 2.12
CA THR A 61 -0.32 41.77 2.80
C THR A 61 0.83 41.06 3.51
N PRO A 62 0.65 40.58 4.76
CA PRO A 62 1.61 39.73 5.42
C PRO A 62 1.45 38.23 5.04
N LYS A 63 0.44 37.88 4.24
CA LYS A 63 0.07 36.50 3.88
C LYS A 63 0.70 36.12 2.55
N MET A 64 1.94 35.60 2.60
CA MET A 64 2.75 35.32 1.43
C MET A 64 3.19 33.85 1.35
N GLY A 65 2.64 32.98 2.18
CA GLY A 65 2.92 31.56 2.15
C GLY A 65 1.93 30.78 1.27
N VAL A 66 2.43 29.96 0.38
CA VAL A 66 1.64 29.05 -0.45
C VAL A 66 2.10 27.61 -0.21
N TRP A 67 1.14 26.72 0.09
CA TRP A 67 1.40 25.30 0.31
C TRP A 67 0.78 24.47 -0.82
N ILE A 68 1.62 23.78 -1.59
CA ILE A 68 1.21 22.89 -2.68
C ILE A 68 1.35 21.45 -2.19
N SER A 69 0.23 20.77 -1.96
CA SER A 69 0.19 19.36 -1.56
C SER A 69 -0.25 18.45 -2.71
N GLY A 70 0.02 17.16 -2.57
CA GLY A 70 -0.44 16.13 -3.51
C GLY A 70 0.43 14.89 -3.48
N PHE A 71 -0.13 13.77 -3.90
CA PHE A 71 0.58 12.50 -3.96
C PHE A 71 1.79 12.55 -4.90
N PHE A 72 2.66 11.54 -4.78
CA PHE A 72 3.78 11.38 -5.69
C PHE A 72 3.28 11.28 -7.14
N GLY A 73 3.96 11.98 -8.06
CA GLY A 73 3.56 12.00 -9.48
C GLY A 73 2.36 12.89 -9.82
N SER A 74 1.77 13.62 -8.85
CA SER A 74 0.65 14.54 -9.12
C SER A 74 1.03 15.81 -9.88
N GLY A 75 2.32 16.00 -10.23
CA GLY A 75 2.80 17.16 -11.00
C GLY A 75 3.17 18.39 -10.17
N LYS A 76 3.36 18.27 -8.83
CA LYS A 76 3.74 19.40 -7.95
C LYS A 76 4.98 20.15 -8.39
N SER A 77 6.08 19.43 -8.59
CA SER A 77 7.36 20.01 -9.02
C SER A 77 7.24 20.67 -10.41
N HIS A 78 6.42 20.09 -11.29
CA HIS A 78 6.14 20.68 -12.60
C HIS A 78 5.32 21.97 -12.49
N PHE A 79 4.26 21.94 -11.68
CA PHE A 79 3.46 23.14 -11.42
C PHE A 79 4.31 24.25 -10.79
N LEU A 80 5.18 23.91 -9.82
CA LEU A 80 6.12 24.85 -9.20
C LEU A 80 7.08 25.47 -10.23
N LYS A 81 7.62 24.64 -11.14
CA LYS A 81 8.54 25.07 -12.20
C LYS A 81 7.85 25.96 -13.23
N ILE A 82 6.62 25.63 -13.63
CA ILE A 82 5.82 26.46 -14.53
C ILE A 82 5.49 27.82 -13.88
N LEU A 83 5.14 27.82 -12.59
CA LEU A 83 4.95 29.07 -11.84
C LEU A 83 6.22 29.92 -11.85
N SER A 84 7.41 29.31 -11.73
CA SER A 84 8.67 30.06 -11.77
C SER A 84 8.84 30.80 -13.12
N TYR A 85 8.59 30.12 -14.22
CA TYR A 85 8.70 30.72 -15.56
C TYR A 85 7.70 31.84 -15.78
N LEU A 86 6.47 31.67 -15.30
CA LEU A 86 5.41 32.64 -15.45
C LEU A 86 5.61 33.90 -14.60
N LEU A 87 6.09 33.73 -13.35
CA LEU A 87 6.35 34.85 -12.43
C LEU A 87 7.57 35.67 -12.87
N GLU A 88 8.62 35.01 -13.39
CA GLU A 88 9.77 35.65 -13.97
C GLU A 88 9.44 36.25 -15.37
N ASN A 89 8.34 35.77 -15.98
CA ASN A 89 7.97 35.99 -17.38
C ASN A 89 9.16 35.79 -18.33
N ARG A 90 9.84 34.65 -18.12
CA ARG A 90 11.12 34.29 -18.75
C ARG A 90 11.04 34.38 -20.26
N GLN A 91 12.01 35.02 -20.86
CA GLN A 91 12.20 35.04 -22.32
C GLN A 91 12.74 33.68 -22.78
N VAL A 92 12.07 33.02 -23.72
CA VAL A 92 12.44 31.71 -24.27
C VAL A 92 12.41 31.82 -25.80
N GLY A 93 13.56 31.97 -26.41
CA GLY A 93 13.65 32.32 -27.83
C GLY A 93 12.95 33.64 -28.13
N ASP A 94 12.03 33.64 -29.09
CA ASP A 94 11.29 34.84 -29.52
C ASP A 94 10.00 35.07 -28.69
N ARG A 95 9.63 34.20 -27.77
CA ARG A 95 8.40 34.27 -26.99
C ARG A 95 8.69 34.39 -25.48
N LYS A 96 7.83 35.08 -24.76
CA LYS A 96 7.83 35.07 -23.28
C LYS A 96 7.00 33.92 -22.75
N ALA A 97 7.29 33.46 -21.51
CA ALA A 97 6.55 32.36 -20.88
C ALA A 97 5.03 32.59 -20.85
N MET A 98 4.60 33.81 -20.63
CA MET A 98 3.19 34.17 -20.63
C MET A 98 2.52 34.04 -22.03
N ASP A 99 3.25 34.23 -23.12
CA ASP A 99 2.71 34.14 -24.48
C ASP A 99 2.21 32.74 -24.81
N TYR A 100 2.87 31.67 -24.30
CA TYR A 100 2.43 30.29 -24.46
C TYR A 100 1.07 30.03 -23.80
N PHE A 101 0.72 30.75 -22.72
CA PHE A 101 -0.57 30.60 -22.05
C PHE A 101 -1.68 31.39 -22.71
N VAL A 102 -1.35 32.54 -23.31
CA VAL A 102 -2.29 33.41 -24.01
C VAL A 102 -2.62 32.86 -25.41
N GLU A 103 -1.60 32.59 -26.22
CA GLU A 103 -1.76 32.21 -27.65
C GLU A 103 -2.38 30.81 -27.78
N ASP A 104 -1.94 29.85 -26.93
CA ASP A 104 -2.48 28.49 -26.92
C ASP A 104 -3.78 28.36 -26.14
N LYS A 105 -4.34 29.47 -25.61
CA LYS A 105 -5.60 29.52 -24.84
C LYS A 105 -5.65 28.51 -23.68
N LYS A 106 -4.53 28.35 -22.98
CA LYS A 106 -4.42 27.39 -21.86
C LYS A 106 -5.26 27.77 -20.65
N ILE A 107 -5.52 29.08 -20.48
CA ILE A 107 -6.38 29.62 -19.42
C ILE A 107 -7.69 30.10 -20.07
N VAL A 108 -8.80 29.59 -19.57
CA VAL A 108 -10.14 29.85 -20.13
C VAL A 108 -10.78 31.10 -19.48
N ASP A 109 -10.51 31.34 -18.18
CA ASP A 109 -11.08 32.48 -17.45
C ASP A 109 -10.33 33.79 -17.76
N PRO A 110 -10.99 34.82 -18.35
CA PRO A 110 -10.34 36.10 -18.66
C PRO A 110 -9.86 36.87 -17.41
N MET A 111 -10.50 36.67 -16.25
CA MET A 111 -10.08 37.34 -15.01
C MET A 111 -8.77 36.74 -14.51
N VAL A 112 -8.65 35.41 -14.52
CA VAL A 112 -7.40 34.73 -14.17
C VAL A 112 -6.28 35.11 -15.11
N LEU A 113 -6.56 35.21 -16.41
CA LEU A 113 -5.60 35.62 -17.40
C LEU A 113 -5.13 37.09 -17.18
N ALA A 114 -6.02 37.99 -16.77
CA ALA A 114 -5.67 39.37 -16.42
C ALA A 114 -4.77 39.41 -15.17
N ASP A 115 -5.05 38.64 -14.16
CA ASP A 115 -4.26 38.56 -12.93
C ASP A 115 -2.86 37.95 -13.19
N MET A 116 -2.79 36.96 -14.09
CA MET A 116 -1.52 36.37 -14.54
C MET A 116 -0.66 37.39 -15.31
N LYS A 117 -1.26 38.19 -16.22
CA LYS A 117 -0.55 39.24 -16.93
C LYS A 117 -0.02 40.32 -16.00
N LEU A 118 -0.83 40.74 -15.01
CA LEU A 118 -0.38 41.69 -13.99
C LEU A 118 0.83 41.15 -13.19
N ALA A 119 0.83 39.88 -12.85
CA ALA A 119 1.95 39.24 -12.18
C ALA A 119 3.19 39.18 -13.09
N ALA A 120 3.01 38.79 -14.36
CA ALA A 120 4.09 38.69 -15.34
C ALA A 120 4.73 40.07 -15.73
N ASP A 121 3.97 41.15 -15.57
CA ASP A 121 4.46 42.51 -15.76
C ASP A 121 5.13 43.10 -14.50
N THR A 122 5.05 42.40 -13.37
CA THR A 122 5.69 42.81 -12.11
C THR A 122 7.12 42.24 -12.08
N PRO A 123 8.17 43.09 -11.99
CA PRO A 123 9.56 42.63 -11.94
C PRO A 123 9.76 41.70 -10.75
N THR A 124 10.13 40.44 -11.00
CA THR A 124 10.21 39.40 -9.99
C THR A 124 11.47 38.57 -10.16
N ASP A 125 12.28 38.48 -9.12
CA ASP A 125 13.39 37.50 -9.04
C ASP A 125 12.87 36.21 -8.43
N VAL A 126 13.06 35.10 -9.14
CA VAL A 126 12.58 33.79 -8.76
C VAL A 126 13.71 32.88 -8.34
N ILE A 127 13.61 32.32 -7.15
CA ILE A 127 14.62 31.41 -6.56
C ILE A 127 13.97 30.04 -6.42
N LEU A 128 14.17 29.18 -7.42
CA LEU A 128 13.64 27.81 -7.47
C LEU A 128 14.72 26.81 -7.06
N PHE A 129 14.48 26.04 -6.02
CA PHE A 129 15.43 25.03 -5.52
C PHE A 129 14.75 23.85 -4.85
N ASN A 130 15.44 22.70 -4.86
CA ASN A 130 15.10 21.54 -4.02
C ASN A 130 15.89 21.68 -2.70
N ILE A 131 15.20 21.60 -1.56
CA ILE A 131 15.80 21.87 -0.26
C ILE A 131 16.81 20.79 0.16
N ASP A 132 16.55 19.49 -0.14
CA ASP A 132 17.47 18.40 0.19
C ASP A 132 18.82 18.56 -0.53
N SER A 133 18.80 19.04 -1.79
CA SER A 133 20.04 19.24 -2.59
C SER A 133 20.86 20.44 -2.15
N LYS A 134 20.27 21.41 -1.47
CA LYS A 134 20.93 22.63 -1.03
C LYS A 134 21.33 22.61 0.45
N SER A 135 20.77 21.66 1.23
CA SER A 135 21.12 21.46 2.65
C SER A 135 22.45 20.71 2.78
N GLU A 136 23.20 21.02 3.84
CA GLU A 136 24.42 20.30 4.20
C GLU A 136 24.09 18.98 4.90
N THR A 137 24.95 17.96 4.76
CA THR A 137 24.72 16.59 5.24
C THR A 137 24.43 16.51 6.75
N ASN A 138 24.93 17.46 7.54
CA ASN A 138 24.72 17.58 8.99
C ASN A 138 23.70 18.67 9.37
N GLY A 139 23.10 19.35 8.41
CA GLY A 139 22.24 20.52 8.62
C GLY A 139 20.94 20.25 9.36
N LYS A 140 20.37 19.04 9.24
CA LYS A 140 19.06 18.69 9.85
C LYS A 140 19.05 18.77 11.39
N GLN A 141 20.18 18.70 12.04
CA GLN A 141 20.27 18.83 13.50
C GLN A 141 20.27 20.29 13.99
N ASN A 142 20.44 21.26 13.08
CA ASN A 142 20.45 22.67 13.43
C ASN A 142 19.02 23.24 13.38
N LYS A 143 18.58 23.91 14.46
CA LYS A 143 17.29 24.60 14.52
C LYS A 143 17.10 25.69 13.46
N ASP A 144 18.20 26.25 12.94
CA ASP A 144 18.23 27.33 11.96
C ASP A 144 18.52 26.81 10.52
N ALA A 145 18.38 25.50 10.29
CA ALA A 145 18.73 24.87 9.03
C ALA A 145 18.01 25.49 7.82
N ILE A 146 16.72 25.80 7.94
CA ILE A 146 15.92 26.35 6.84
C ILE A 146 16.36 27.78 6.50
N VAL A 147 16.53 28.66 7.50
CA VAL A 147 16.97 30.04 7.23
C VAL A 147 18.36 30.07 6.60
N ASN A 148 19.27 29.17 6.99
CA ASN A 148 20.60 29.05 6.40
C ASN A 148 20.54 28.63 4.92
N VAL A 149 19.65 27.68 4.55
CA VAL A 149 19.45 27.32 3.14
C VAL A 149 18.86 28.50 2.35
N PHE A 150 17.85 29.20 2.90
CA PHE A 150 17.30 30.39 2.27
C PHE A 150 18.35 31.49 2.06
N LEU A 151 19.20 31.74 3.06
CA LEU A 151 20.30 32.68 2.91
C LEU A 151 21.29 32.27 1.83
N LYS A 152 21.65 30.98 1.79
CA LYS A 152 22.56 30.42 0.78
C LYS A 152 22.04 30.65 -0.65
N VAL A 153 20.78 30.27 -0.91
CA VAL A 153 20.21 30.43 -2.25
C VAL A 153 19.95 31.89 -2.62
N PHE A 154 19.62 32.71 -1.64
CA PHE A 154 19.45 34.16 -1.82
C PHE A 154 20.79 34.85 -2.17
N ASN A 155 21.89 34.47 -1.53
CA ASN A 155 23.21 34.93 -1.89
C ASN A 155 23.62 34.49 -3.29
N GLN A 156 23.40 33.19 -3.63
CA GLN A 156 23.69 32.64 -4.97
C GLN A 156 22.91 33.37 -6.08
N MET A 157 21.64 33.72 -5.86
CA MET A 157 20.81 34.46 -6.81
C MET A 157 21.42 35.85 -7.10
N GLN A 158 22.02 36.48 -6.10
CA GLN A 158 22.69 37.79 -6.27
C GLN A 158 24.11 37.69 -6.87
N GLY A 159 24.59 36.45 -7.17
CA GLY A 159 25.97 36.21 -7.64
C GLY A 159 27.01 36.12 -6.53
N PHE A 160 26.58 36.14 -5.27
CA PHE A 160 27.47 36.07 -4.13
C PHE A 160 27.77 34.63 -3.68
N CYS A 161 28.78 34.45 -2.85
CA CYS A 161 29.18 33.16 -2.31
C CYS A 161 28.03 32.52 -1.50
N GLY A 162 27.60 31.32 -1.90
CA GLY A 162 26.55 30.60 -1.17
C GLY A 162 27.05 29.74 -0.02
N SER A 163 28.29 29.24 -0.11
CA SER A 163 28.86 28.29 0.87
C SER A 163 29.42 29.00 2.11
N ILE A 164 29.98 30.22 1.99
CA ILE A 164 30.60 30.97 3.07
C ILE A 164 29.86 32.29 3.26
N PRO A 165 28.91 32.37 4.21
CA PRO A 165 28.07 33.58 4.37
C PRO A 165 28.84 34.85 4.74
N HIS A 166 29.97 34.73 5.44
CA HIS A 166 30.87 35.89 5.73
C HIS A 166 31.46 36.48 4.45
N VAL A 167 31.86 35.61 3.50
CA VAL A 167 32.35 36.03 2.19
C VAL A 167 31.22 36.73 1.41
N ALA A 168 30.01 36.17 1.41
CA ALA A 168 28.85 36.82 0.78
C ALA A 168 28.51 38.18 1.40
N ASP A 169 28.77 38.39 2.68
CA ASP A 169 28.60 39.70 3.35
C ASP A 169 29.63 40.74 2.89
N LEU A 170 30.85 40.32 2.65
CA LEU A 170 31.89 41.17 2.04
C LEU A 170 31.52 41.54 0.60
N GLU A 171 31.18 40.55 -0.21
CA GLU A 171 30.74 40.74 -1.62
C GLU A 171 29.55 41.70 -1.74
N ARG A 172 28.59 41.54 -0.83
CA ARG A 172 27.43 42.44 -0.74
C ARG A 172 27.84 43.86 -0.42
N ARG A 173 28.71 44.04 0.56
CA ARG A 173 29.19 45.37 0.94
C ARG A 173 29.98 46.01 -0.18
N LEU A 174 30.90 45.32 -0.83
CA LEU A 174 31.60 45.77 -2.02
C LEU A 174 30.68 46.15 -3.15
N SER A 175 29.62 45.36 -3.39
CA SER A 175 28.62 45.62 -4.39
C SER A 175 27.77 46.88 -4.07
N GLU A 176 27.39 47.05 -2.77
CA GLU A 176 26.66 48.24 -2.30
C GLU A 176 27.45 49.53 -2.43
N GLU A 177 28.78 49.46 -2.30
CA GLU A 177 29.71 50.57 -2.51
C GLU A 177 30.12 50.72 -3.99
N GLY A 178 29.65 49.82 -4.88
CA GLY A 178 29.98 49.89 -6.34
C GLY A 178 31.42 49.45 -6.65
N ARG A 179 32.09 48.78 -5.76
CA ARG A 179 33.51 48.39 -5.81
C ARG A 179 33.74 46.89 -6.00
N TYR A 180 32.68 46.11 -6.23
CA TYR A 180 32.83 44.65 -6.30
C TYR A 180 33.58 44.20 -7.56
N ASP A 181 33.37 44.86 -8.72
CA ASP A 181 34.12 44.53 -9.91
C ASP A 181 35.58 44.96 -9.84
N GLU A 182 35.90 46.08 -9.13
CA GLU A 182 37.24 46.48 -8.80
C GLU A 182 37.91 45.42 -7.94
N PHE A 183 37.23 44.91 -6.89
CA PHE A 183 37.75 43.86 -6.04
C PHE A 183 38.06 42.56 -6.81
N LYS A 184 37.17 42.13 -7.70
CA LYS A 184 37.41 40.94 -8.52
C LYS A 184 38.64 41.07 -9.39
N ALA A 185 38.79 42.19 -10.06
CA ALA A 185 39.95 42.48 -10.92
C ALA A 185 41.25 42.52 -10.10
N THR A 186 41.24 43.22 -8.95
CA THR A 186 42.43 43.33 -8.08
C THR A 186 42.80 41.96 -7.49
N PHE A 187 41.83 41.15 -7.08
CA PHE A 187 42.08 39.80 -6.58
C PHE A 187 42.67 38.88 -7.65
N GLU A 188 42.10 38.90 -8.87
CA GLU A 188 42.64 38.14 -10.01
C GLU A 188 44.09 38.55 -10.37
N GLU A 189 44.41 39.84 -10.26
CA GLU A 189 45.77 40.32 -10.47
C GLU A 189 46.74 39.83 -9.39
N GLU A 190 46.31 39.78 -8.12
CA GLU A 190 47.13 39.36 -7.00
C GLU A 190 47.22 37.82 -6.86
N TYR A 191 46.16 37.08 -7.13
CA TYR A 191 46.10 35.64 -6.92
C TYR A 191 46.37 34.84 -8.19
N GLY A 192 45.92 35.33 -9.34
CA GLY A 192 46.14 34.72 -10.66
C GLY A 192 44.93 33.95 -11.23
N ASP A 193 43.91 33.68 -10.40
CA ASP A 193 42.65 33.06 -10.84
C ASP A 193 41.44 33.93 -10.47
N PRO A 194 40.33 33.84 -11.19
CA PRO A 194 39.10 34.61 -10.92
C PRO A 194 38.54 34.37 -9.52
N TRP A 195 38.04 35.43 -8.89
CA TRP A 195 37.45 35.38 -7.55
C TRP A 195 36.31 34.37 -7.43
N GLU A 196 35.39 34.34 -8.41
CA GLU A 196 34.25 33.45 -8.40
C GLU A 196 34.64 31.97 -8.36
N ASP A 197 35.77 31.60 -8.96
CA ASP A 197 36.27 30.23 -8.99
C ASP A 197 37.03 29.87 -7.69
N SER A 198 37.70 30.86 -7.07
CA SER A 198 38.61 30.68 -5.94
C SER A 198 37.94 30.86 -4.57
N ARG A 199 36.83 31.62 -4.48
CA ARG A 199 36.19 32.03 -3.22
C ARG A 199 35.67 30.89 -2.33
N GLN A 200 35.51 29.69 -2.88
CA GLN A 200 35.09 28.52 -2.07
C GLN A 200 36.25 27.96 -1.22
N ASP A 201 37.50 28.23 -1.66
CA ASP A 201 38.71 27.83 -0.99
C ASP A 201 39.24 28.96 -0.07
N PHE A 202 38.32 29.79 0.46
CA PHE A 202 38.64 30.99 1.24
C PHE A 202 39.64 30.76 2.35
N ASP A 203 39.60 29.59 3.01
CA ASP A 203 40.55 29.24 4.09
C ASP A 203 42.02 29.23 3.63
N PHE A 204 42.29 29.01 2.35
CA PHE A 204 43.63 28.94 1.77
C PHE A 204 44.08 30.24 1.07
N ILE A 205 43.14 31.12 0.76
CA ILE A 205 43.39 32.33 -0.05
C ILE A 205 43.26 33.62 0.78
N GLN A 206 43.18 33.54 2.11
CA GLN A 206 42.96 34.71 2.98
C GLN A 206 43.99 35.83 2.78
N ASP A 207 45.27 35.49 2.59
CA ASP A 207 46.33 36.50 2.39
C ASP A 207 46.08 37.28 1.08
N SER A 208 45.74 36.62 -0.01
CA SER A 208 45.42 37.31 -1.28
C SER A 208 44.17 38.16 -1.19
N VAL A 209 43.16 37.75 -0.38
CA VAL A 209 41.98 38.58 -0.08
C VAL A 209 42.37 39.83 0.71
N VAL A 210 43.26 39.71 1.69
CA VAL A 210 43.80 40.83 2.46
C VAL A 210 44.54 41.81 1.52
N ASP A 211 45.44 41.27 0.70
CA ASP A 211 46.24 42.08 -0.23
C ASP A 211 45.33 42.84 -1.23
N ALA A 212 44.33 42.21 -1.80
CA ALA A 212 43.35 42.84 -2.69
C ALA A 212 42.56 43.95 -1.96
N LEU A 213 42.08 43.74 -0.73
CA LEU A 213 41.33 44.74 0.04
C LEU A 213 42.16 45.94 0.43
N VAL A 214 43.45 45.71 0.67
CA VAL A 214 44.43 46.77 1.02
C VAL A 214 44.84 47.53 -0.25
N SER A 215 45.15 46.83 -1.34
CA SER A 215 45.57 47.44 -2.62
C SER A 215 44.52 48.39 -3.17
N MET A 216 43.25 48.08 -3.00
CA MET A 216 42.14 48.94 -3.40
C MET A 216 41.76 50.00 -2.35
N ASP A 217 42.49 50.16 -1.26
CA ASP A 217 42.23 51.13 -0.18
C ASP A 217 40.82 50.99 0.42
N PHE A 218 40.30 49.74 0.50
CA PHE A 218 38.99 49.45 1.06
C PHE A 218 39.05 49.24 2.57
N MET A 219 40.10 48.57 3.04
CA MET A 219 40.36 48.31 4.46
C MET A 219 41.87 48.50 4.76
N SER A 220 42.18 48.86 6.00
CA SER A 220 43.58 48.76 6.46
C SER A 220 43.96 47.27 6.61
N GLU A 221 45.25 46.93 6.46
CA GLU A 221 45.73 45.55 6.60
C GLU A 221 45.27 44.88 7.89
N ALA A 222 45.39 45.59 9.02
CA ALA A 222 44.94 45.06 10.32
C ALA A 222 43.44 44.79 10.36
N ALA A 223 42.61 45.58 9.68
CA ALA A 223 41.18 45.38 9.59
C ALA A 223 40.83 44.21 8.68
N ALA A 224 41.52 44.07 7.55
CA ALA A 224 41.31 42.99 6.60
C ALA A 224 41.71 41.63 7.20
N ARG A 225 42.89 41.54 7.89
CA ARG A 225 43.28 40.31 8.58
C ARG A 225 42.29 39.90 9.70
N ASN A 226 41.86 40.85 10.53
CA ASN A 226 40.87 40.58 11.57
C ASN A 226 39.53 40.12 10.98
N TRP A 227 39.11 40.66 9.82
CA TRP A 227 37.92 40.22 9.14
C TRP A 227 38.06 38.78 8.62
N CYS A 228 39.23 38.45 7.98
CA CYS A 228 39.47 37.06 7.48
C CYS A 228 39.49 36.05 8.63
N GLU A 229 40.12 36.35 9.78
CA GLU A 229 40.09 35.51 10.97
C GLU A 229 38.65 35.23 11.46
N LYS A 230 37.79 36.27 11.48
CA LYS A 230 36.38 36.12 11.86
C LYS A 230 35.53 35.41 10.83
N ALA A 231 35.88 35.48 9.56
CA ALA A 231 35.15 34.85 8.48
C ALA A 231 35.20 33.31 8.52
N VAL A 232 36.10 32.72 9.30
CA VAL A 232 36.23 31.28 9.55
C VAL A 232 35.36 30.82 10.74
N GLU A 233 34.85 31.75 11.56
CA GLU A 233 34.00 31.44 12.70
C GLU A 233 32.59 30.98 12.22
N PRO A 234 31.85 30.19 13.04
CA PRO A 234 30.50 29.81 12.73
C PRO A 234 29.60 31.03 12.49
N TYR A 235 28.97 31.07 11.30
CA TYR A 235 28.06 32.14 10.95
C TYR A 235 26.66 31.91 11.52
N THR A 236 26.08 32.93 12.12
CA THR A 236 24.70 32.91 12.61
C THR A 236 23.95 34.16 12.13
N ILE A 237 22.75 33.98 11.63
CA ILE A 237 21.84 35.06 11.28
C ILE A 237 20.48 34.82 11.94
N SER A 238 19.91 35.89 12.48
CA SER A 238 18.51 35.80 12.91
C SER A 238 17.54 35.79 11.71
N ILE A 239 16.40 35.16 11.87
CA ILE A 239 15.37 35.11 10.80
C ILE A 239 14.92 36.55 10.47
N GLU A 240 14.80 37.42 11.48
CA GLU A 240 14.46 38.82 11.31
C GLU A 240 15.52 39.58 10.46
N ASP A 241 16.82 39.37 10.72
CA ASP A 241 17.87 40.01 9.95
C ASP A 241 17.93 39.50 8.50
N PHE A 242 17.63 38.20 8.28
CA PHE A 242 17.46 37.66 6.92
C PHE A 242 16.30 38.36 6.20
N ALA A 243 15.15 38.53 6.86
CA ALA A 243 14.01 39.22 6.26
C ALA A 243 14.29 40.68 5.92
N LYS A 244 15.02 41.38 6.80
CA LYS A 244 15.49 42.74 6.52
C LYS A 244 16.44 42.83 5.33
N ARG A 245 17.32 41.84 5.16
CA ARG A 245 18.20 41.76 3.97
C ARG A 245 17.42 41.60 2.68
N VAL A 246 16.41 40.71 2.66
CA VAL A 246 15.52 40.55 1.50
C VAL A 246 14.80 41.86 1.20
N LYS A 247 14.27 42.54 2.22
CA LYS A 247 13.61 43.84 2.10
C LYS A 247 14.56 44.90 1.50
N SER A 248 15.75 45.03 2.04
CA SER A 248 16.78 45.99 1.53
C SER A 248 17.14 45.73 0.07
N TYR A 249 17.19 44.44 -0.31
CA TYR A 249 17.40 44.05 -1.70
C TYR A 249 16.25 44.49 -2.61
N ILE A 250 15.01 44.23 -2.21
CA ILE A 250 13.80 44.62 -2.94
C ILE A 250 13.76 46.17 -3.13
N GLU A 251 14.00 46.92 -2.04
CA GLU A 251 13.98 48.39 -2.08
C GLU A 251 15.05 48.98 -3.04
N ARG A 252 16.24 48.35 -3.13
CA ARG A 252 17.31 48.75 -4.09
C ARG A 252 16.95 48.48 -5.55
N LYS A 253 16.23 47.37 -5.82
CA LYS A 253 15.76 47.00 -7.17
C LYS A 253 14.62 47.85 -7.64
N GLY A 254 13.81 48.41 -6.73
CA GLY A 254 12.68 49.30 -7.01
C GLY A 254 11.44 48.93 -6.23
N ASN A 255 10.54 49.95 -6.04
CA ASN A 255 9.38 49.77 -5.19
C ASN A 255 8.39 48.68 -5.60
N ASN A 256 8.43 48.23 -6.88
CA ASN A 256 7.53 47.20 -7.41
C ASN A 256 8.24 45.84 -7.61
N HIS A 257 9.45 45.71 -7.16
CA HIS A 257 10.22 44.49 -7.33
C HIS A 257 9.78 43.42 -6.33
N HIS A 258 9.66 42.16 -6.73
CA HIS A 258 9.28 41.02 -5.92
C HIS A 258 10.39 39.97 -5.86
N VAL A 259 10.43 39.19 -4.80
CA VAL A 259 11.29 38.01 -4.64
C VAL A 259 10.42 36.81 -4.32
N VAL A 260 10.56 35.71 -5.02
CA VAL A 260 9.77 34.49 -4.81
C VAL A 260 10.69 33.31 -4.58
N PHE A 261 10.57 32.72 -3.40
CA PHE A 261 11.24 31.46 -3.06
C PHE A 261 10.30 30.30 -3.39
N LEU A 262 10.70 29.45 -4.30
CA LEU A 262 9.99 28.25 -4.71
C LEU A 262 10.78 27.03 -4.22
N VAL A 263 10.24 26.35 -3.22
CA VAL A 263 10.94 25.28 -2.47
C VAL A 263 10.31 23.95 -2.76
N ASP A 264 11.02 23.07 -3.45
CA ASP A 264 10.53 21.74 -3.74
C ASP A 264 10.88 20.75 -2.60
N GLU A 265 9.97 19.79 -2.37
CA GLU A 265 10.09 18.67 -1.41
C GLU A 265 10.28 19.06 0.07
N ILE A 266 9.84 20.25 0.49
CA ILE A 266 9.98 20.73 1.87
C ILE A 266 9.33 19.77 2.89
N GLY A 267 8.22 19.12 2.55
CA GLY A 267 7.52 18.20 3.44
C GLY A 267 8.32 16.94 3.79
N GLN A 268 9.14 16.44 2.86
CA GLN A 268 10.05 15.31 3.11
C GLN A 268 11.25 15.73 3.95
N TYR A 269 11.78 16.91 3.67
CA TYR A 269 12.90 17.47 4.42
C TYR A 269 12.55 17.66 5.90
N ILE A 270 11.38 18.21 6.17
CA ILE A 270 10.88 18.43 7.53
C ILE A 270 10.49 17.11 8.20
N GLY A 271 9.79 16.20 7.49
CA GLY A 271 9.25 14.98 8.08
C GLY A 271 8.43 15.28 9.34
N ASP A 272 8.74 14.59 10.45
CA ASP A 272 8.07 14.76 11.75
C ASP A 272 8.78 15.77 12.67
N ASP A 273 9.78 16.51 12.17
CA ASP A 273 10.54 17.47 12.99
C ASP A 273 9.77 18.79 13.14
N SER A 274 9.16 18.97 14.32
CA SER A 274 8.41 20.17 14.66
C SER A 274 9.27 21.44 14.73
N LYS A 275 10.59 21.32 14.96
CA LYS A 275 11.51 22.47 15.02
C LYS A 275 11.77 23.03 13.62
N LEU A 276 11.99 22.16 12.64
CA LEU A 276 12.14 22.57 11.24
C LEU A 276 10.85 23.21 10.70
N MET A 277 9.69 22.63 11.06
CA MET A 277 8.41 23.23 10.69
C MET A 277 8.23 24.63 11.29
N LEU A 278 8.58 24.81 12.55
CA LEU A 278 8.53 26.12 13.21
C LEU A 278 9.51 27.09 12.55
N ASN A 279 10.70 26.66 12.16
CA ASN A 279 11.69 27.49 11.47
C ASN A 279 11.17 27.99 10.12
N LEU A 280 10.56 27.11 9.29
CA LEU A 280 9.92 27.49 8.03
C LEU A 280 8.79 28.50 8.24
N GLN A 281 7.94 28.25 9.24
CA GLN A 281 6.86 29.16 9.60
C GLN A 281 7.37 30.55 9.99
N THR A 282 8.41 30.61 10.84
CA THR A 282 8.98 31.87 11.30
C THR A 282 9.63 32.63 10.15
N VAL A 283 10.36 31.93 9.23
CA VAL A 283 10.91 32.55 8.01
C VAL A 283 9.80 33.19 7.17
N THR A 284 8.70 32.45 6.92
CA THR A 284 7.56 32.97 6.13
C THR A 284 6.89 34.15 6.84
N GLU A 285 6.76 34.09 8.15
CA GLU A 285 6.16 35.17 8.96
C GLU A 285 6.97 36.45 8.94
N GLU A 286 8.30 36.35 9.17
CA GLU A 286 9.17 37.53 9.21
C GLU A 286 9.31 38.17 7.81
N LEU A 287 9.41 37.36 6.75
CA LEU A 287 9.34 37.89 5.37
C LEU A 287 8.00 38.61 5.12
N GLY A 288 6.89 38.04 5.65
CA GLY A 288 5.57 38.66 5.57
C GLY A 288 5.49 40.03 6.24
N LYS A 289 6.05 40.16 7.44
CA LYS A 289 6.09 41.40 8.20
C LYS A 289 6.98 42.47 7.56
N GLU A 290 8.17 42.10 7.15
CA GLU A 290 9.14 43.05 6.62
C GLU A 290 8.86 43.45 5.19
N CYS A 291 8.48 42.51 4.30
CA CYS A 291 8.36 42.73 2.87
C CYS A 291 6.91 43.04 2.40
N MET A 292 5.90 42.83 3.25
CA MET A 292 4.52 43.32 3.08
C MET A 292 3.91 43.02 1.71
N GLY A 293 4.02 41.80 1.21
CA GLY A 293 3.46 41.36 -0.08
C GLY A 293 4.49 41.17 -1.19
N LYS A 294 5.76 41.56 -0.99
CA LYS A 294 6.79 41.53 -2.05
C LYS A 294 7.74 40.32 -1.95
N ALA A 295 7.73 39.53 -0.87
CA ALA A 295 8.57 38.32 -0.75
C ALA A 295 7.68 37.10 -0.47
N TRP A 296 7.61 36.17 -1.42
CA TRP A 296 6.72 35.00 -1.34
C TRP A 296 7.49 33.73 -1.05
N VAL A 297 6.87 32.81 -0.29
CA VAL A 297 7.39 31.47 0.00
C VAL A 297 6.38 30.43 -0.48
N ILE A 298 6.71 29.72 -1.54
CA ILE A 298 5.87 28.72 -2.18
C ILE A 298 6.55 27.37 -2.00
N VAL A 299 5.89 26.42 -1.34
CA VAL A 299 6.49 25.13 -0.99
C VAL A 299 5.68 23.96 -1.51
N THR A 300 6.35 22.83 -1.80
CA THR A 300 5.66 21.58 -2.14
C THR A 300 5.82 20.53 -1.05
N SER A 301 4.78 19.70 -0.88
CA SER A 301 4.75 18.59 0.06
C SER A 301 3.94 17.41 -0.51
N GLN A 302 4.27 16.19 -0.09
CA GLN A 302 3.46 15.02 -0.42
C GLN A 302 2.22 14.90 0.47
N GLN A 303 2.27 15.49 1.64
CA GLN A 303 1.16 15.49 2.61
C GLN A 303 0.57 16.88 2.74
N ASP A 304 -0.72 16.92 3.04
CA ASP A 304 -1.35 18.18 3.43
C ASP A 304 -0.75 18.71 4.72
N ILE A 305 -0.70 20.01 4.86
CA ILE A 305 -0.17 20.70 6.03
C ILE A 305 -0.82 20.18 7.33
N ASP A 306 -2.10 19.82 7.27
CA ASP A 306 -2.87 19.30 8.40
C ASP A 306 -2.44 17.89 8.85
N SER A 307 -1.85 17.08 7.95
CA SER A 307 -1.35 15.74 8.27
C SER A 307 0.07 15.75 8.84
N ILE A 308 0.93 16.66 8.39
CA ILE A 308 2.30 16.82 8.92
C ILE A 308 2.25 17.37 10.34
N THR A 309 1.23 18.17 10.66
CA THR A 309 1.12 18.90 11.92
C THR A 309 0.34 18.15 13.00
N LYS A 310 0.09 16.85 12.92
CA LYS A 310 -0.54 16.01 13.96
C LYS A 310 0.18 15.99 15.31
N VAL A 311 1.12 16.92 15.56
CA VAL A 311 1.79 17.12 16.84
C VAL A 311 0.84 17.84 17.82
N LYS A 312 0.64 17.26 18.98
CA LYS A 312 -0.27 17.69 20.07
C LYS A 312 0.06 19.12 20.53
N GLY A 313 -0.87 20.06 20.36
CA GLY A 313 -0.81 21.35 21.01
C GLY A 313 -1.45 22.53 20.25
N ASN A 314 -1.74 23.62 20.96
CA ASN A 314 -2.35 24.88 20.48
C ASN A 314 -1.55 25.67 19.42
N ASP A 315 -0.39 25.21 18.99
CA ASP A 315 0.45 25.90 17.98
C ASP A 315 -0.03 25.67 16.55
N PHE A 316 -0.99 24.77 16.36
CA PHE A 316 -1.53 24.36 15.08
C PHE A 316 -2.18 25.49 14.27
N SER A 317 -2.98 26.33 14.93
CA SER A 317 -3.68 27.44 14.26
C SER A 317 -2.74 28.52 13.73
N LYS A 318 -1.54 28.63 14.31
CA LYS A 318 -0.53 29.59 13.89
C LYS A 318 0.14 29.18 12.57
N ILE A 319 0.46 27.88 12.40
CA ILE A 319 1.07 27.36 11.17
C ILE A 319 0.10 27.50 10.00
N GLN A 320 -1.17 27.17 10.23
CA GLN A 320 -2.22 27.30 9.22
C GLN A 320 -2.43 28.74 8.74
N GLY A 321 -2.24 29.70 9.62
CA GLY A 321 -2.41 31.10 9.32
C GLY A 321 -1.31 31.75 8.46
N ARG A 322 -0.15 31.08 8.25
CA ARG A 322 0.96 31.61 7.47
C ARG A 322 0.97 31.06 6.03
N PHE A 323 0.47 29.85 5.83
CA PHE A 323 0.23 29.26 4.50
C PHE A 323 -1.27 29.30 4.20
N ASP A 324 -1.74 30.51 3.90
CA ASP A 324 -3.16 30.80 3.71
C ASP A 324 -3.66 30.24 2.37
N THR A 325 -2.81 30.27 1.35
CA THR A 325 -3.11 29.68 0.04
C THR A 325 -2.66 28.22 0.00
N ARG A 326 -3.62 27.30 -0.16
CA ARG A 326 -3.40 25.86 -0.19
C ARG A 326 -3.90 25.29 -1.49
N LEU A 327 -3.02 24.61 -2.20
CA LEU A 327 -3.31 24.01 -3.50
C LEU A 327 -3.08 22.50 -3.38
N SER A 328 -4.13 21.71 -3.49
CA SER A 328 -4.04 20.23 -3.39
C SER A 328 -4.18 19.63 -4.78
N LEU A 329 -3.08 19.12 -5.34
CA LEU A 329 -3.06 18.47 -6.64
C LEU A 329 -3.45 17.00 -6.51
N SER A 330 -4.54 16.61 -7.15
CA SER A 330 -5.02 15.23 -7.18
C SER A 330 -4.34 14.40 -8.28
N SER A 331 -4.37 13.07 -8.11
CA SER A 331 -3.89 12.14 -9.15
C SER A 331 -4.76 12.15 -10.43
N ALA A 332 -6.01 12.63 -10.34
CA ALA A 332 -6.89 12.78 -11.49
C ALA A 332 -6.32 13.71 -12.58
N ASN A 333 -5.43 14.62 -12.19
CA ASN A 333 -4.73 15.49 -13.14
C ASN A 333 -3.69 14.75 -13.98
N VAL A 334 -3.02 13.75 -13.39
CA VAL A 334 -1.99 12.95 -14.08
C VAL A 334 -2.61 12.21 -15.26
N ASP A 335 -3.80 11.64 -15.07
CA ASP A 335 -4.55 10.95 -16.13
C ASP A 335 -4.84 11.88 -17.30
N ALA A 336 -5.34 13.09 -17.02
CA ALA A 336 -5.64 14.09 -18.05
C ALA A 336 -4.38 14.58 -18.78
N VAL A 337 -3.25 14.71 -18.05
CA VAL A 337 -1.97 15.07 -18.64
C VAL A 337 -1.45 13.97 -19.56
N ILE A 338 -1.50 12.70 -19.13
CA ILE A 338 -1.07 11.56 -19.95
C ILE A 338 -1.94 11.48 -21.21
N LYS A 339 -3.27 11.58 -21.08
CA LYS A 339 -4.21 11.56 -22.20
C LYS A 339 -3.90 12.64 -23.24
N LYS A 340 -3.68 13.87 -22.81
CA LYS A 340 -3.44 15.01 -23.75
C LYS A 340 -2.00 15.08 -24.25
N ARG A 341 -1.01 14.77 -23.41
CA ARG A 341 0.39 14.97 -23.77
C ARG A 341 0.97 13.78 -24.55
N ILE A 342 0.55 12.55 -24.20
CA ILE A 342 1.09 11.32 -24.79
C ILE A 342 0.09 10.65 -25.72
N LEU A 343 -1.17 10.49 -25.26
CA LEU A 343 -2.14 9.63 -25.88
C LEU A 343 -3.08 10.37 -26.86
N GLU A 344 -2.89 11.66 -27.09
CA GLU A 344 -3.70 12.43 -28.04
C GLU A 344 -3.67 11.76 -29.41
N LYS A 345 -4.87 11.47 -29.95
CA LYS A 345 -5.03 10.78 -31.21
C LYS A 345 -5.27 11.76 -32.36
N THR A 346 -4.87 11.37 -33.56
CA THR A 346 -5.37 12.05 -34.77
C THR A 346 -6.87 11.77 -34.90
N GLU A 347 -7.63 12.70 -35.49
CA GLU A 347 -9.10 12.54 -35.62
C GLU A 347 -9.50 11.27 -36.39
N PRO A 348 -8.82 10.86 -37.49
CA PRO A 348 -9.12 9.60 -38.15
C PRO A 348 -8.90 8.39 -37.26
N ALA A 349 -7.84 8.38 -36.41
CA ALA A 349 -7.55 7.32 -35.48
C ALA A 349 -8.58 7.27 -34.35
N ALA A 350 -8.98 8.41 -33.81
CA ALA A 350 -10.01 8.49 -32.77
C ALA A 350 -11.34 7.93 -33.28
N GLN A 351 -11.76 8.25 -34.51
CA GLN A 351 -12.96 7.70 -35.12
C GLN A 351 -12.87 6.17 -35.32
N ALA A 352 -11.74 5.68 -35.80
CA ALA A 352 -11.51 4.26 -35.99
C ALA A 352 -11.56 3.49 -34.64
N LEU A 353 -11.00 4.05 -33.56
CA LEU A 353 -11.05 3.46 -32.23
C LEU A 353 -12.46 3.47 -31.63
N ARG A 354 -13.24 4.55 -31.82
CA ARG A 354 -14.66 4.57 -31.40
C ARG A 354 -15.45 3.47 -32.08
N LEU A 355 -15.30 3.31 -33.39
CA LEU A 355 -15.98 2.23 -34.16
C LEU A 355 -15.54 0.83 -33.67
N LEU A 356 -14.25 0.65 -33.42
CA LEU A 356 -13.73 -0.60 -32.87
C LEU A 356 -14.37 -0.93 -31.50
N TYR A 357 -14.46 0.06 -30.60
CA TYR A 357 -15.11 -0.13 -29.31
C TYR A 357 -16.60 -0.45 -29.45
N GLU A 358 -17.35 0.27 -30.29
CA GLU A 358 -18.77 0.00 -30.54
C GLU A 358 -19.02 -1.44 -31.00
N GLN A 359 -18.14 -1.97 -31.85
CA GLN A 359 -18.23 -3.36 -32.34
C GLN A 359 -17.86 -4.39 -31.27
N LYS A 360 -16.92 -4.08 -30.36
CA LYS A 360 -16.31 -5.01 -29.42
C LYS A 360 -16.65 -4.74 -27.95
N ALA A 361 -17.48 -3.75 -27.62
CA ALA A 361 -17.72 -3.30 -26.23
C ALA A 361 -18.14 -4.43 -25.29
N THR A 362 -19.02 -5.33 -25.76
CA THR A 362 -19.47 -6.49 -24.97
C THR A 362 -18.32 -7.48 -24.72
N ILE A 363 -17.47 -7.71 -25.72
CA ILE A 363 -16.31 -8.60 -25.61
C ILE A 363 -15.33 -8.01 -24.61
N ILE A 364 -14.96 -6.75 -24.76
CA ILE A 364 -14.02 -6.04 -23.88
C ILE A 364 -14.52 -6.05 -22.43
N LYS A 365 -15.82 -5.81 -22.21
CA LYS A 365 -16.41 -5.80 -20.87
C LYS A 365 -16.36 -7.17 -20.19
N ASN A 366 -16.53 -8.25 -20.95
CA ASN A 366 -16.45 -9.62 -20.44
C ASN A 366 -15.01 -10.12 -20.30
N LEU A 367 -14.10 -9.55 -21.08
CA LEU A 367 -12.67 -9.89 -21.03
C LEU A 367 -12.02 -9.32 -19.77
N ILE A 368 -12.27 -8.06 -19.43
CA ILE A 368 -11.64 -7.37 -18.30
C ILE A 368 -12.60 -7.41 -17.10
N VAL A 369 -12.43 -8.42 -16.26
CA VAL A 369 -13.27 -8.64 -15.07
C VAL A 369 -12.36 -8.78 -13.85
N PHE A 370 -12.62 -7.98 -12.82
CA PHE A 370 -11.96 -8.07 -11.53
C PHE A 370 -12.89 -8.64 -10.47
N ASN A 371 -12.35 -9.45 -9.60
CA ASN A 371 -13.05 -10.09 -8.50
C ASN A 371 -12.47 -9.59 -7.17
N ASP A 372 -12.70 -8.29 -6.91
CA ASP A 372 -12.21 -7.56 -5.73
C ASP A 372 -13.35 -6.89 -4.98
N THR A 373 -13.06 -6.44 -3.76
CA THR A 373 -13.95 -5.58 -2.98
C THR A 373 -14.00 -4.14 -3.48
N ALA A 374 -12.94 -3.68 -4.17
CA ALA A 374 -12.83 -2.33 -4.72
C ALA A 374 -13.17 -2.31 -6.23
N GLU A 375 -14.12 -1.46 -6.63
CA GLU A 375 -14.49 -1.29 -8.03
C GLU A 375 -13.34 -0.69 -8.84
N LYS A 376 -12.99 -1.33 -9.96
CA LYS A 376 -11.97 -0.85 -10.91
C LYS A 376 -12.62 -0.03 -12.03
N LYS A 377 -11.99 1.10 -12.37
CA LYS A 377 -12.43 1.91 -13.51
C LYS A 377 -12.16 1.15 -14.82
N LEU A 378 -13.19 0.85 -15.57
CA LEU A 378 -13.15 0.32 -16.93
C LEU A 378 -13.57 1.39 -17.93
N TYR A 379 -13.55 1.07 -19.23
CA TYR A 379 -14.00 2.00 -20.26
C TYR A 379 -15.48 2.35 -20.09
N ALA A 380 -15.74 3.65 -19.93
CA ALA A 380 -17.11 4.17 -19.73
C ALA A 380 -17.86 4.37 -21.04
N SER A 381 -17.15 4.74 -22.12
CA SER A 381 -17.72 5.04 -23.45
C SER A 381 -16.69 4.80 -24.56
N ALA A 382 -17.14 4.91 -25.82
CA ALA A 382 -16.27 4.86 -26.99
C ALA A 382 -15.25 6.01 -27.01
N GLU A 383 -15.62 7.19 -26.50
CA GLU A 383 -14.74 8.33 -26.35
C GLU A 383 -13.65 8.04 -25.35
N ASP A 384 -14.01 7.51 -24.15
CA ASP A 384 -13.04 7.16 -23.12
C ASP A 384 -12.07 6.08 -23.62
N PHE A 385 -12.57 5.07 -24.36
CA PHE A 385 -11.72 4.09 -25.02
C PHE A 385 -10.72 4.76 -25.98
N ALA A 386 -11.19 5.62 -26.88
CA ALA A 386 -10.33 6.30 -27.85
C ALA A 386 -9.29 7.20 -27.17
N GLU A 387 -9.64 7.88 -26.07
CA GLU A 387 -8.74 8.75 -25.33
C GLU A 387 -7.60 7.98 -24.65
N VAL A 388 -7.90 6.83 -24.01
CA VAL A 388 -6.91 6.12 -23.18
C VAL A 388 -6.18 5.00 -23.91
N TYR A 389 -6.67 4.53 -25.07
CA TYR A 389 -6.07 3.44 -25.83
C TYR A 389 -4.56 3.71 -26.10
N PRO A 390 -3.64 2.74 -25.97
CA PRO A 390 -3.86 1.29 -25.75
C PRO A 390 -3.96 0.84 -24.27
N PHE A 391 -4.20 1.75 -23.37
CA PHE A 391 -4.32 1.47 -21.94
C PHE A 391 -5.77 1.27 -21.50
N VAL A 392 -5.95 0.67 -20.31
CA VAL A 392 -7.25 0.53 -19.66
C VAL A 392 -7.34 1.52 -18.49
N PRO A 393 -8.49 2.15 -18.23
CA PRO A 393 -8.62 3.20 -17.20
C PRO A 393 -8.14 2.80 -15.80
N TYR A 394 -8.30 1.53 -15.38
CA TYR A 394 -7.83 1.07 -14.06
C TYR A 394 -6.31 1.17 -13.89
N GLN A 395 -5.54 1.11 -14.99
CA GLN A 395 -4.08 1.10 -14.93
C GLN A 395 -3.49 2.40 -14.40
N PHE A 396 -4.18 3.53 -14.59
CA PHE A 396 -3.74 4.83 -14.08
C PHE A 396 -3.69 4.83 -12.54
N ASN A 397 -4.79 4.47 -11.91
CA ASN A 397 -4.87 4.43 -10.45
C ASN A 397 -4.00 3.31 -9.87
N LEU A 398 -4.06 2.12 -10.47
CA LEU A 398 -3.28 0.96 -10.01
C LEU A 398 -1.77 1.24 -10.05
N LEU A 399 -1.25 1.84 -11.13
CA LEU A 399 0.17 2.18 -11.23
C LEU A 399 0.58 3.23 -10.20
N SER A 400 -0.28 4.21 -9.92
CA SER A 400 -0.04 5.21 -8.85
C SER A 400 0.07 4.53 -7.48
N SER A 401 -0.82 3.59 -7.16
CA SER A 401 -0.78 2.80 -5.94
C SER A 401 0.46 1.91 -5.87
N VAL A 402 0.86 1.29 -6.99
CA VAL A 402 2.10 0.50 -7.10
C VAL A 402 3.33 1.35 -6.77
N LEU A 403 3.48 2.52 -7.40
CA LEU A 403 4.63 3.40 -7.15
C LEU A 403 4.72 3.86 -5.70
N THR A 404 3.58 4.19 -5.11
CA THR A 404 3.50 4.56 -3.69
C THR A 404 3.91 3.39 -2.79
N SER A 405 3.42 2.19 -3.09
CA SER A 405 3.67 0.98 -2.31
C SER A 405 5.13 0.52 -2.41
N ILE A 406 5.72 0.51 -3.60
CA ILE A 406 7.14 0.19 -3.83
C ILE A 406 8.04 1.11 -3.00
N ARG A 407 7.72 2.40 -2.95
CA ARG A 407 8.48 3.40 -2.19
C ARG A 407 8.35 3.21 -0.68
N THR A 408 7.13 2.98 -0.20
CA THR A 408 6.84 2.81 1.23
C THR A 408 7.50 1.55 1.81
N HIS A 409 7.57 0.46 1.04
CA HIS A 409 8.12 -0.82 1.47
C HIS A 409 9.61 -1.02 1.15
N GLY A 410 10.31 0.05 0.71
CA GLY A 410 11.75 -0.01 0.49
C GLY A 410 12.19 -0.86 -0.71
N ALA A 411 11.26 -1.24 -1.58
CA ALA A 411 11.56 -1.97 -2.82
C ALA A 411 12.20 -1.07 -3.89
N SER A 412 12.36 0.21 -3.59
CA SER A 412 13.00 1.21 -4.45
C SER A 412 14.48 1.34 -4.14
N GLY A 413 15.33 1.24 -5.14
CA GLY A 413 16.74 1.66 -5.05
C GLY A 413 16.84 3.17 -4.72
N LYS A 414 18.02 3.61 -4.29
CA LYS A 414 18.30 5.01 -3.88
C LYS A 414 17.87 6.07 -4.91
N HIS A 415 17.69 5.70 -6.18
CA HIS A 415 17.37 6.61 -7.29
C HIS A 415 15.87 6.87 -7.50
N LEU A 416 14.96 6.03 -6.99
CA LEU A 416 13.51 6.31 -7.02
C LEU A 416 13.11 7.40 -6.02
N SER A 417 13.97 7.71 -5.04
CA SER A 417 13.77 8.80 -4.08
C SER A 417 13.88 10.19 -4.71
N GLY A 418 14.56 10.31 -5.85
CA GLY A 418 14.82 11.58 -6.53
C GLY A 418 13.74 12.05 -7.51
N GLY A 419 12.59 11.39 -7.61
CA GLY A 419 11.51 11.79 -8.52
C GLY A 419 11.79 11.53 -10.01
N GLU A 420 12.79 10.72 -10.32
CA GLU A 420 13.36 10.56 -11.66
C GLU A 420 12.46 9.82 -12.66
N ARG A 421 11.36 9.18 -12.23
CA ARG A 421 10.37 8.62 -13.16
C ARG A 421 8.96 9.03 -12.81
N SER A 422 8.43 9.89 -13.64
CA SER A 422 7.02 10.29 -13.56
C SER A 422 6.11 9.21 -14.15
N MET A 423 4.87 9.16 -13.70
CA MET A 423 3.81 8.37 -14.34
C MET A 423 3.80 8.56 -15.87
N LEU A 424 4.08 9.78 -16.31
CA LEU A 424 4.16 10.13 -17.73
C LEU A 424 5.20 9.29 -18.49
N ALA A 425 6.41 9.14 -17.93
CA ALA A 425 7.48 8.35 -18.56
C ALA A 425 7.11 6.86 -18.63
N LEU A 426 6.50 6.31 -17.57
CA LEU A 426 6.10 4.91 -17.55
C LEU A 426 5.02 4.59 -18.59
N PHE A 427 4.00 5.44 -18.71
CA PHE A 427 2.98 5.29 -19.74
C PHE A 427 3.57 5.46 -21.15
N LYS A 428 4.47 6.44 -21.36
CA LYS A 428 5.17 6.61 -22.64
C LYS A 428 5.96 5.37 -23.03
N GLU A 429 6.83 4.89 -22.15
CA GLU A 429 7.68 3.72 -22.44
C GLU A 429 6.85 2.47 -22.71
N SER A 430 5.80 2.25 -21.92
CA SER A 430 4.88 1.14 -22.13
C SER A 430 4.12 1.22 -23.46
N ALA A 431 3.75 2.44 -23.90
CA ALA A 431 3.15 2.67 -25.22
C ALA A 431 4.16 2.47 -26.37
N VAL A 432 5.43 2.85 -26.16
CA VAL A 432 6.51 2.63 -27.14
C VAL A 432 6.75 1.14 -27.35
N ASN A 433 6.65 0.33 -26.30
CA ASN A 433 6.83 -1.14 -26.40
C ASN A 433 5.80 -1.79 -27.35
N VAL A 434 4.62 -1.21 -27.49
CA VAL A 434 3.54 -1.75 -28.36
C VAL A 434 3.32 -0.90 -29.63
N MET A 435 4.15 0.12 -29.90
CA MET A 435 3.91 1.10 -30.96
C MET A 435 3.87 0.52 -32.38
N ASN A 436 4.54 -0.61 -32.62
CA ASN A 436 4.60 -1.26 -33.94
C ASN A 436 3.49 -2.30 -34.16
N GLU A 437 2.72 -2.60 -33.11
CA GLU A 437 1.61 -3.54 -33.14
C GLU A 437 0.37 -2.92 -33.84
N GLU A 438 -0.55 -3.79 -34.25
CA GLU A 438 -1.81 -3.40 -34.88
C GLU A 438 -2.88 -2.99 -33.84
N ALA A 439 -3.92 -2.30 -34.32
CA ALA A 439 -5.10 -1.95 -33.53
C ALA A 439 -5.75 -3.20 -32.93
N GLY A 440 -6.07 -3.15 -31.64
CA GLY A 440 -6.62 -4.27 -30.87
C GLY A 440 -5.71 -4.71 -29.73
N VAL A 441 -4.41 -4.39 -29.80
CA VAL A 441 -3.47 -4.66 -28.69
C VAL A 441 -3.76 -3.73 -27.51
N ILE A 442 -3.76 -4.29 -26.31
CA ILE A 442 -3.86 -3.59 -25.02
C ILE A 442 -2.51 -3.76 -24.31
N VAL A 443 -2.02 -2.73 -23.63
CA VAL A 443 -0.80 -2.82 -22.84
C VAL A 443 -1.05 -3.66 -21.59
N PRO A 444 -0.47 -4.87 -21.46
CA PRO A 444 -0.59 -5.68 -20.26
C PRO A 444 0.21 -5.08 -19.10
N PHE A 445 -0.21 -5.36 -17.87
CA PHE A 445 0.32 -4.65 -16.70
C PHE A 445 1.82 -4.90 -16.43
N HIS A 446 2.35 -6.06 -16.80
CA HIS A 446 3.77 -6.39 -16.67
C HIS A 446 4.70 -5.45 -17.47
N ARG A 447 4.22 -4.80 -18.55
CA ARG A 447 5.04 -3.87 -19.34
C ARG A 447 5.46 -2.62 -18.54
N PHE A 448 4.70 -2.26 -17.52
CA PHE A 448 5.14 -1.20 -16.59
C PHE A 448 6.34 -1.62 -15.73
N TYR A 449 6.50 -2.92 -15.44
CA TYR A 449 7.70 -3.42 -14.77
C TYR A 449 8.94 -3.18 -15.63
N ASP A 450 8.88 -3.45 -16.92
CA ASP A 450 10.02 -3.28 -17.84
C ASP A 450 10.54 -1.83 -17.85
N ALA A 451 9.63 -0.87 -17.68
CA ALA A 451 9.97 0.54 -17.55
C ALA A 451 10.52 0.92 -16.16
N LEU A 452 10.26 0.12 -15.12
CA LEU A 452 10.70 0.36 -13.74
C LEU A 452 11.96 -0.41 -13.34
N GLU A 453 12.33 -1.47 -14.05
CA GLU A 453 13.33 -2.48 -13.64
C GLU A 453 14.65 -1.87 -13.15
N ASN A 454 15.18 -0.90 -13.86
CA ASN A 454 16.47 -0.27 -13.54
C ASN A 454 16.45 0.56 -12.23
N PHE A 455 15.29 0.80 -11.64
CA PHE A 455 15.11 1.63 -10.44
C PHE A 455 14.73 0.82 -9.21
N LEU A 456 14.56 -0.50 -9.38
CA LEU A 456 14.19 -1.40 -8.30
C LEU A 456 15.42 -1.85 -7.51
N ASP A 457 15.22 -2.15 -6.25
CA ASP A 457 16.25 -2.74 -5.41
C ASP A 457 16.63 -4.15 -5.90
N HIS A 458 17.91 -4.50 -5.75
CA HIS A 458 18.45 -5.79 -6.19
C HIS A 458 17.78 -7.01 -5.54
N SER A 459 17.26 -6.89 -4.33
CA SER A 459 16.53 -7.97 -3.66
C SER A 459 15.24 -8.37 -4.37
N HIS A 460 14.67 -7.46 -5.14
CA HIS A 460 13.42 -7.63 -5.89
C HIS A 460 13.69 -7.92 -7.37
N SER A 461 14.51 -7.09 -8.03
CA SER A 461 14.86 -7.26 -9.44
C SER A 461 15.70 -8.52 -9.66
N GLY A 462 16.57 -8.89 -8.72
CA GLY A 462 17.40 -10.10 -8.76
C GLY A 462 16.58 -11.39 -8.90
N VAL A 463 15.42 -11.48 -8.26
CA VAL A 463 14.51 -12.65 -8.38
C VAL A 463 14.07 -12.83 -9.83
N ILE A 464 13.65 -11.75 -10.49
CA ILE A 464 13.16 -11.78 -11.86
C ILE A 464 14.31 -12.04 -12.85
N ILE A 465 15.47 -11.43 -12.63
CA ILE A 465 16.68 -11.69 -13.45
C ILE A 465 17.05 -13.18 -13.39
N ARG A 466 17.08 -13.80 -12.20
CA ARG A 466 17.36 -15.24 -12.07
C ARG A 466 16.27 -16.12 -12.67
N ALA A 467 15.02 -15.67 -12.72
CA ALA A 467 13.95 -16.40 -13.39
C ALA A 467 14.22 -16.55 -14.90
N TYR A 468 14.86 -15.57 -15.54
CA TYR A 468 15.30 -15.68 -16.94
C TYR A 468 16.39 -16.74 -17.15
N ASP A 469 17.25 -16.97 -16.17
CA ASP A 469 18.31 -18.00 -16.20
C ASP A 469 17.80 -19.39 -15.78
N ASN A 470 16.59 -19.49 -15.27
CA ASN A 470 16.02 -20.75 -14.81
C ASN A 470 15.55 -21.61 -15.99
N SER A 471 16.17 -22.77 -16.21
CA SER A 471 15.87 -23.68 -17.31
C SER A 471 14.46 -24.31 -17.26
N TYR A 472 13.78 -24.33 -16.13
CA TYR A 472 12.40 -24.80 -16.01
C TYR A 472 11.38 -23.74 -16.44
N ILE A 473 11.73 -22.45 -16.33
CA ILE A 473 10.90 -21.31 -16.71
C ILE A 473 11.21 -20.86 -18.12
N ASN A 474 12.50 -20.78 -18.47
CA ASN A 474 13.02 -20.34 -19.76
C ASN A 474 14.01 -21.38 -20.31
N PRO A 475 13.55 -22.48 -20.92
CA PRO A 475 14.38 -23.59 -21.35
C PRO A 475 15.52 -23.20 -22.31
N GLU A 476 15.26 -22.27 -23.20
CA GLU A 476 16.21 -21.83 -24.20
C GLU A 476 17.12 -20.68 -23.73
N LYS A 477 16.80 -20.04 -22.62
CA LYS A 477 17.49 -18.85 -22.06
C LYS A 477 17.67 -17.68 -23.05
N LYS A 478 16.96 -17.69 -24.16
CA LYS A 478 17.04 -16.72 -25.24
C LYS A 478 15.81 -15.83 -25.35
N ASP A 479 14.70 -16.33 -24.86
CA ASP A 479 13.44 -15.60 -24.93
C ASP A 479 13.38 -14.56 -23.79
N LYS A 480 13.14 -13.30 -24.16
CA LYS A 480 12.96 -12.19 -23.23
C LYS A 480 11.49 -11.97 -22.86
N ASP A 481 10.55 -12.59 -23.60
CA ASP A 481 9.11 -12.44 -23.38
C ASP A 481 8.47 -13.77 -22.96
N VAL A 482 8.94 -14.31 -21.84
CA VAL A 482 8.43 -15.57 -21.27
C VAL A 482 7.17 -15.29 -20.45
N PHE A 483 6.05 -15.90 -20.81
CA PHE A 483 4.76 -15.67 -20.18
C PHE A 483 4.78 -15.86 -18.65
N ALA A 484 5.43 -16.92 -18.15
CA ALA A 484 5.54 -17.15 -16.70
C ALA A 484 6.32 -16.04 -15.99
N ILE A 485 7.35 -15.46 -16.63
CA ILE A 485 8.10 -14.33 -16.08
C ILE A 485 7.23 -13.06 -16.10
N ASN A 486 6.42 -12.87 -17.12
CA ASN A 486 5.47 -11.75 -17.19
C ASN A 486 4.41 -11.83 -16.08
N VAL A 487 3.94 -13.04 -15.75
CA VAL A 487 3.09 -13.28 -14.57
C VAL A 487 3.86 -12.93 -13.28
N LEU A 488 5.13 -13.34 -13.17
CA LEU A 488 5.97 -13.01 -12.00
C LEU A 488 6.17 -11.49 -11.83
N LYS A 489 6.42 -10.76 -12.93
CA LYS A 489 6.50 -9.29 -12.94
C LYS A 489 5.20 -8.65 -12.48
N THR A 490 4.07 -9.16 -12.98
CA THR A 490 2.74 -8.69 -12.56
C THR A 490 2.52 -8.89 -11.06
N LEU A 491 2.86 -10.05 -10.52
CA LEU A 491 2.76 -10.34 -9.09
C LEU A 491 3.67 -9.45 -8.24
N PHE A 492 4.89 -9.16 -8.72
CA PHE A 492 5.76 -8.18 -8.07
C PHE A 492 5.10 -6.79 -8.00
N MET A 493 4.56 -6.32 -9.12
CA MET A 493 3.93 -4.99 -9.21
C MET A 493 2.78 -4.82 -8.23
N VAL A 494 1.97 -5.86 -8.00
CA VAL A 494 0.80 -5.78 -7.10
C VAL A 494 1.09 -6.25 -5.68
N LYS A 495 2.30 -6.72 -5.37
CA LYS A 495 2.66 -7.33 -4.07
C LYS A 495 2.24 -6.52 -2.84
N TYR A 496 2.41 -5.21 -2.87
CA TYR A 496 2.16 -4.33 -1.73
C TYR A 496 0.92 -3.43 -1.93
N VAL A 497 0.12 -3.71 -2.95
CA VAL A 497 -1.08 -2.93 -3.26
C VAL A 497 -2.30 -3.56 -2.60
N LEU A 498 -2.92 -2.83 -1.67
CA LEU A 498 -4.08 -3.32 -0.91
C LEU A 498 -5.40 -3.33 -1.71
N GLU A 499 -5.45 -2.57 -2.81
CA GLU A 499 -6.66 -2.37 -3.62
C GLU A 499 -6.94 -3.51 -4.60
N ILE A 500 -6.01 -4.46 -4.75
CA ILE A 500 -6.13 -5.59 -5.68
C ILE A 500 -5.62 -6.87 -5.03
N GLU A 501 -6.45 -7.89 -5.07
CA GLU A 501 -6.07 -9.25 -4.67
C GLU A 501 -5.46 -10.00 -5.85
N ALA A 502 -4.27 -10.56 -5.69
CA ALA A 502 -3.61 -11.34 -6.74
C ALA A 502 -4.19 -12.76 -6.84
N ASN A 503 -5.51 -12.87 -7.05
CA ASN A 503 -6.18 -14.12 -7.38
C ASN A 503 -6.09 -14.41 -8.90
N ILE A 504 -6.43 -15.63 -9.32
CA ILE A 504 -6.29 -16.07 -10.72
C ILE A 504 -7.08 -15.15 -11.68
N ASP A 505 -8.30 -14.75 -11.33
CA ASP A 505 -9.15 -13.94 -12.21
C ASP A 505 -8.58 -12.52 -12.39
N ASN A 506 -8.07 -11.92 -11.33
CA ASN A 506 -7.45 -10.60 -11.37
C ASN A 506 -6.11 -10.63 -12.10
N ILE A 507 -5.26 -11.65 -11.85
CA ILE A 507 -4.01 -11.85 -12.60
C ILE A 507 -4.33 -12.01 -14.09
N THR A 508 -5.34 -12.79 -14.45
CA THR A 508 -5.77 -12.96 -15.85
C THR A 508 -6.13 -11.63 -16.49
N SER A 509 -6.88 -10.77 -15.79
CA SER A 509 -7.27 -9.44 -16.29
C SER A 509 -6.06 -8.49 -16.44
N LEU A 510 -5.04 -8.61 -15.59
CA LEU A 510 -3.79 -7.85 -15.69
C LEU A 510 -2.88 -8.30 -16.85
N MET A 511 -3.05 -9.55 -17.31
CA MET A 511 -2.24 -10.17 -18.36
C MET A 511 -2.84 -10.07 -19.77
N ILE A 512 -3.98 -9.41 -19.95
CA ILE A 512 -4.63 -9.23 -21.26
C ILE A 512 -3.71 -8.40 -22.18
N GLU A 513 -3.46 -8.92 -23.38
CA GLU A 513 -2.63 -8.28 -24.41
C GLU A 513 -3.43 -7.83 -25.63
N ASN A 514 -4.59 -8.43 -25.87
CA ASN A 514 -5.42 -8.10 -27.03
C ASN A 514 -6.93 -8.12 -26.67
N ILE A 515 -7.71 -7.26 -27.32
CA ILE A 515 -9.18 -7.23 -27.14
C ILE A 515 -9.87 -8.50 -27.63
N ASP A 516 -9.20 -9.31 -28.44
CA ASP A 516 -9.67 -10.57 -28.98
C ASP A 516 -9.14 -11.80 -28.22
N ASP A 517 -8.45 -11.62 -27.11
CA ASP A 517 -7.97 -12.73 -26.27
C ASP A 517 -9.13 -13.59 -25.77
N ASP A 518 -8.94 -14.91 -25.80
CA ASP A 518 -9.84 -15.84 -25.13
C ASP A 518 -9.51 -15.90 -23.63
N ARG A 519 -10.42 -15.35 -22.81
CA ARG A 519 -10.23 -15.30 -21.35
C ARG A 519 -10.05 -16.69 -20.74
N ILE A 520 -10.72 -17.73 -21.26
CA ILE A 520 -10.62 -19.08 -20.69
C ILE A 520 -9.24 -19.67 -20.99
N GLU A 521 -8.77 -19.51 -22.23
CA GLU A 521 -7.42 -19.95 -22.62
C GLU A 521 -6.35 -19.17 -21.84
N LEU A 522 -6.48 -17.83 -21.74
CA LEU A 522 -5.56 -17.00 -20.99
C LEU A 522 -5.52 -17.39 -19.50
N LYS A 523 -6.68 -17.67 -18.90
CA LYS A 523 -6.78 -18.15 -17.51
C LYS A 523 -6.04 -19.47 -17.33
N GLY A 524 -6.21 -20.42 -18.25
CA GLY A 524 -5.45 -21.68 -18.22
C GLY A 524 -3.93 -21.49 -18.31
N ARG A 525 -3.48 -20.57 -19.17
CA ARG A 525 -2.04 -20.21 -19.26
C ARG A 525 -1.52 -19.58 -17.96
N VAL A 526 -2.31 -18.71 -17.32
CA VAL A 526 -1.97 -18.12 -16.02
C VAL A 526 -1.87 -19.19 -14.94
N GLU A 527 -2.83 -20.13 -14.88
CA GLU A 527 -2.79 -21.24 -13.92
C GLU A 527 -1.53 -22.12 -14.07
N GLU A 528 -1.16 -22.45 -15.32
CA GLU A 528 0.07 -23.22 -15.59
C GLU A 528 1.33 -22.43 -15.21
N ALA A 529 1.38 -21.14 -15.53
CA ALA A 529 2.49 -20.27 -15.13
C ALA A 529 2.64 -20.21 -13.60
N LEU A 530 1.53 -20.04 -12.88
CA LEU A 530 1.53 -20.02 -11.41
C LEU A 530 2.00 -21.35 -10.81
N LYS A 531 1.63 -22.50 -11.40
CA LYS A 531 2.14 -23.81 -10.96
C LYS A 531 3.66 -23.93 -11.13
N VAL A 532 4.18 -23.47 -12.27
CA VAL A 532 5.63 -23.48 -12.53
C VAL A 532 6.36 -22.57 -11.55
N LEU A 533 5.87 -21.34 -11.32
CA LEU A 533 6.49 -20.37 -10.42
C LEU A 533 6.46 -20.85 -8.95
N MET A 534 5.39 -21.50 -8.51
CA MET A 534 5.32 -22.12 -7.16
C MET A 534 6.33 -23.25 -7.01
N ARG A 535 6.47 -24.13 -8.01
CA ARG A 535 7.48 -25.22 -7.98
C ARG A 535 8.90 -24.68 -7.89
N GLN A 536 9.16 -23.50 -8.44
CA GLN A 536 10.46 -22.83 -8.36
C GLN A 536 10.60 -21.93 -7.12
N MET A 537 9.63 -21.95 -6.22
CA MET A 537 9.61 -21.16 -4.96
C MET A 537 9.76 -19.65 -5.17
N LEU A 538 9.35 -19.13 -6.33
CA LEU A 538 9.36 -17.70 -6.63
C LEU A 538 8.12 -16.98 -6.13
N ILE A 539 7.05 -17.73 -5.92
CA ILE A 539 5.76 -17.25 -5.40
C ILE A 539 5.20 -18.24 -4.37
N GLN A 540 4.32 -17.75 -3.54
CA GLN A 540 3.57 -18.55 -2.56
C GLN A 540 2.07 -18.37 -2.77
N LYS A 541 1.28 -19.42 -2.55
CA LYS A 541 -0.17 -19.37 -2.53
C LYS A 541 -0.68 -19.30 -1.08
N ASN A 542 -1.48 -18.26 -0.76
CA ASN A 542 -2.15 -18.07 0.52
C ASN A 542 -3.67 -18.03 0.27
N GLY A 543 -4.38 -19.13 0.58
CA GLY A 543 -5.78 -19.28 0.19
C GLY A 543 -5.94 -19.17 -1.33
N SER A 544 -6.69 -18.17 -1.82
CA SER A 544 -6.88 -17.87 -3.24
C SER A 544 -5.85 -16.91 -3.85
N ILE A 545 -4.98 -16.30 -3.02
CA ILE A 545 -4.08 -15.21 -3.40
C ILE A 545 -2.67 -15.75 -3.64
N TYR A 546 -1.99 -15.21 -4.65
CA TYR A 546 -0.60 -15.53 -4.99
C TYR A 546 0.30 -14.35 -4.64
N VAL A 547 1.42 -14.63 -3.96
CA VAL A 547 2.33 -13.60 -3.44
C VAL A 547 3.72 -13.81 -4.03
N PHE A 548 4.30 -12.77 -4.62
CA PHE A 548 5.71 -12.73 -5.03
C PHE A 548 6.63 -12.79 -3.82
N LEU A 549 7.69 -13.58 -3.89
CA LEU A 549 8.67 -13.75 -2.82
C LEU A 549 10.00 -13.09 -3.14
N THR A 550 10.47 -12.20 -2.26
CA THR A 550 11.82 -11.66 -2.31
C THR A 550 12.85 -12.75 -1.95
N ASP A 551 14.13 -12.50 -2.20
CA ASP A 551 15.20 -13.45 -1.86
C ASP A 551 15.16 -13.87 -0.38
N GLU A 552 14.99 -12.93 0.49
CA GLU A 552 14.92 -13.14 1.94
C GLU A 552 13.67 -13.94 2.34
N GLU A 553 12.53 -13.65 1.70
CA GLU A 553 11.30 -14.42 1.92
C GLU A 553 11.42 -15.85 1.38
N GLN A 554 12.14 -16.06 0.26
CA GLN A 554 12.44 -17.40 -0.27
C GLN A 554 13.31 -18.18 0.68
N GLU A 555 14.37 -17.58 1.27
CA GLU A 555 15.19 -18.21 2.30
C GLU A 555 14.36 -18.66 3.50
N VAL A 556 13.51 -17.77 4.03
CA VAL A 556 12.63 -18.07 5.15
C VAL A 556 11.63 -19.18 4.79
N ASN A 557 11.02 -19.12 3.60
CA ASN A 557 10.09 -20.14 3.16
C ASN A 557 10.76 -21.51 2.97
N ASN A 558 11.99 -21.55 2.44
CA ASN A 558 12.77 -22.77 2.34
C ASN A 558 13.02 -23.40 3.72
N GLU A 559 13.28 -22.59 4.75
CA GLU A 559 13.44 -23.10 6.11
C GLU A 559 12.11 -23.59 6.70
N ILE A 560 10.99 -22.90 6.42
CA ILE A 560 9.64 -23.34 6.82
C ILE A 560 9.28 -24.68 6.13
N GLU A 561 9.60 -24.84 4.84
CA GLU A 561 9.30 -26.08 4.11
C GLU A 561 10.11 -27.29 4.60
N LYS A 562 11.31 -27.07 5.18
CA LYS A 562 12.11 -28.13 5.82
C LYS A 562 11.55 -28.57 7.18
N GLU A 563 10.61 -27.82 7.77
CA GLU A 563 9.97 -28.22 9.00
C GLU A 563 9.15 -29.49 8.77
N ASN A 564 9.49 -30.52 9.53
CA ASN A 564 8.76 -31.77 9.48
C ASN A 564 7.54 -31.71 10.42
N VAL A 565 6.37 -31.88 9.85
CA VAL A 565 5.11 -31.97 10.59
C VAL A 565 4.54 -33.38 10.36
N GLU A 566 4.40 -34.12 11.44
CA GLU A 566 3.89 -35.48 11.37
C GLU A 566 2.34 -35.51 11.30
N THR A 567 1.77 -36.48 10.57
CA THR A 567 0.31 -36.68 10.49
C THR A 567 -0.39 -36.65 11.86
N PRO A 568 0.17 -37.26 12.94
CA PRO A 568 -0.39 -37.17 14.28
C PRO A 568 -0.60 -35.75 14.81
N GLU A 569 0.31 -34.83 14.50
CA GLU A 569 0.21 -33.43 14.93
C GLU A 569 -0.94 -32.72 14.21
N ILE A 570 -1.08 -32.98 12.90
CA ILE A 570 -2.17 -32.43 12.10
C ILE A 570 -3.52 -32.91 12.61
N ILE A 571 -3.68 -34.21 12.84
CA ILE A 571 -4.93 -34.81 13.37
C ILE A 571 -5.25 -34.27 14.75
N THR A 572 -4.23 -34.07 15.59
CA THR A 572 -4.42 -33.46 16.92
C THR A 572 -4.96 -32.03 16.78
N LYS A 573 -4.42 -31.24 15.83
CA LYS A 573 -4.90 -29.88 15.56
C LYS A 573 -6.32 -29.85 15.00
N VAL A 574 -6.65 -30.80 14.11
CA VAL A 574 -8.04 -30.99 13.63
C VAL A 574 -8.96 -31.26 14.82
N ALA A 575 -8.56 -32.14 15.73
CA ALA A 575 -9.37 -32.46 16.91
C ALA A 575 -9.58 -31.28 17.85
N GLU A 576 -8.54 -30.44 18.06
CA GLU A 576 -8.66 -29.20 18.81
C GLU A 576 -9.67 -28.26 18.17
N MET A 577 -9.55 -28.01 16.85
CA MET A 577 -10.46 -27.14 16.12
C MET A 577 -11.91 -27.63 16.17
N ILE A 578 -12.13 -28.94 16.01
CA ILE A 578 -13.48 -29.51 16.08
C ILE A 578 -14.05 -29.37 17.50
N PHE A 579 -13.34 -29.83 18.51
CA PHE A 579 -13.88 -30.02 19.85
C PHE A 579 -13.68 -28.85 20.82
N GLU A 580 -12.89 -27.86 20.47
CA GLU A 580 -12.78 -26.61 21.24
C GLU A 580 -13.44 -25.41 20.56
N ASP A 581 -13.36 -25.33 19.22
CA ASP A 581 -13.80 -24.14 18.48
C ASP A 581 -15.15 -24.30 17.79
N ILE A 582 -15.35 -25.44 17.06
CA ILE A 582 -16.52 -25.61 16.18
C ILE A 582 -17.68 -26.29 16.94
N PHE A 583 -17.36 -27.34 17.67
CA PHE A 583 -18.31 -28.12 18.46
C PHE A 583 -17.80 -28.37 19.89
N PRO A 584 -17.79 -27.35 20.74
CA PRO A 584 -17.22 -27.45 22.11
C PRO A 584 -18.03 -28.27 23.09
N GLY A 585 -19.14 -28.87 22.63
CA GLY A 585 -20.04 -29.68 23.45
C GLY A 585 -19.38 -30.99 23.96
N LYS A 586 -19.38 -31.23 25.29
CA LYS A 586 -18.89 -32.45 25.91
C LYS A 586 -19.99 -33.41 26.30
N ARG A 587 -21.21 -32.97 26.25
CA ARG A 587 -22.41 -33.72 26.60
C ARG A 587 -23.55 -33.38 25.68
N TYR A 588 -24.33 -34.37 25.31
CA TYR A 588 -25.59 -34.20 24.61
C TYR A 588 -26.69 -34.02 25.63
N THR A 589 -27.42 -32.94 25.58
CA THR A 589 -28.58 -32.69 26.44
C THR A 589 -29.83 -33.26 25.76
N TYR A 590 -30.44 -34.24 26.40
CA TYR A 590 -31.66 -34.86 25.89
C TYR A 590 -32.83 -33.85 25.99
N PRO A 591 -33.53 -33.54 24.90
CA PRO A 591 -34.50 -32.44 24.91
C PRO A 591 -35.80 -32.71 25.68
N VAL A 592 -36.09 -33.98 25.93
CA VAL A 592 -37.26 -34.38 26.73
C VAL A 592 -36.98 -34.06 28.21
N PHE A 593 -38.03 -33.72 28.97
CA PHE A 593 -37.96 -33.34 30.38
C PHE A 593 -37.11 -32.08 30.65
N ASN A 594 -37.24 -31.06 29.75
CA ASN A 594 -36.53 -29.81 29.89
C ASN A 594 -35.00 -29.94 29.98
N GLY A 595 -34.43 -30.94 29.30
CA GLY A 595 -32.99 -31.16 29.26
C GLY A 595 -32.37 -31.67 30.55
N ARG A 596 -33.13 -32.30 31.46
CA ARG A 596 -32.65 -32.82 32.73
C ARG A 596 -31.58 -33.91 32.58
N TYR A 597 -31.63 -34.70 31.51
CA TYR A 597 -30.69 -35.79 31.27
C TYR A 597 -29.68 -35.36 30.21
N ALA A 598 -28.38 -35.56 30.51
CA ALA A 598 -27.29 -35.27 29.62
C ALA A 598 -26.33 -36.46 29.54
N PHE A 599 -25.99 -36.85 28.30
CA PHE A 599 -25.14 -38.00 28.00
C PHE A 599 -23.77 -37.52 27.58
N GLY A 600 -22.71 -37.99 28.27
CA GLY A 600 -21.32 -37.77 27.81
C GLY A 600 -21.02 -38.69 26.65
N PHE A 601 -20.13 -38.28 25.77
CA PHE A 601 -19.66 -39.07 24.64
C PHE A 601 -18.16 -38.98 24.46
N ASN A 602 -17.55 -40.09 24.03
CA ASN A 602 -16.14 -40.14 23.68
C ASN A 602 -15.91 -39.38 22.37
N GLN A 603 -14.80 -38.65 22.26
CA GLN A 603 -14.47 -37.81 21.10
C GLN A 603 -13.25 -38.36 20.39
N PHE A 604 -13.38 -38.66 19.08
CA PHE A 604 -12.32 -39.22 18.27
C PHE A 604 -12.18 -38.42 16.94
N VAL A 605 -10.96 -38.27 16.47
CA VAL A 605 -10.67 -37.94 15.08
C VAL A 605 -9.81 -39.06 14.51
N ASP A 606 -10.29 -39.68 13.45
CA ASP A 606 -9.78 -40.93 12.91
C ASP A 606 -9.76 -41.97 14.03
N ASP A 607 -8.65 -42.65 14.26
CA ASP A 607 -8.50 -43.60 15.37
C ASP A 607 -7.92 -43.01 16.68
N ARG A 608 -7.82 -41.67 16.73
CA ARG A 608 -7.18 -40.99 17.87
C ARG A 608 -8.21 -40.37 18.81
N PRO A 609 -8.19 -40.69 20.11
CA PRO A 609 -9.00 -40.03 21.10
C PRO A 609 -8.52 -38.59 21.31
N TYR A 610 -9.45 -37.62 21.32
CA TYR A 610 -9.11 -36.22 21.57
C TYR A 610 -8.54 -35.98 22.97
N LYS A 611 -9.05 -36.70 23.97
CA LYS A 611 -8.52 -36.72 25.36
C LYS A 611 -8.40 -38.15 25.91
N ALA A 612 -7.35 -38.43 26.62
CA ALA A 612 -7.01 -39.77 27.08
C ALA A 612 -8.00 -40.39 28.12
N ASN A 613 -8.70 -39.54 28.90
CA ASN A 613 -9.58 -40.00 30.00
C ASN A 613 -11.07 -39.87 29.63
N GLN A 614 -11.49 -40.59 28.60
CA GLN A 614 -12.90 -40.67 28.21
C GLN A 614 -13.40 -42.10 28.42
N ASN A 615 -14.50 -42.24 29.15
CA ASN A 615 -15.11 -43.54 29.41
C ASN A 615 -16.65 -43.40 29.45
N TYR A 616 -17.21 -43.16 28.25
CA TYR A 616 -18.64 -43.07 28.05
C TYR A 616 -19.10 -44.23 27.17
N ASP A 617 -20.39 -44.56 27.28
CA ASP A 617 -21.00 -45.69 26.55
C ASP A 617 -21.23 -45.38 25.05
N ILE A 618 -21.20 -44.14 24.70
CA ILE A 618 -21.39 -43.66 23.31
C ILE A 618 -20.23 -42.77 22.87
N GLY A 619 -20.05 -42.61 21.55
CA GLY A 619 -18.96 -41.86 20.98
C GLY A 619 -19.37 -41.01 19.80
N LEU A 620 -18.52 -40.01 19.47
CA LEU A 620 -18.52 -39.23 18.24
C LEU A 620 -17.16 -39.38 17.59
N ARG A 621 -17.10 -39.91 16.38
CA ARG A 621 -15.89 -40.11 15.60
C ARG A 621 -16.01 -39.32 14.30
N VAL A 622 -15.00 -38.48 14.05
CA VAL A 622 -14.88 -37.75 12.78
C VAL A 622 -13.76 -38.38 11.95
N LEU A 623 -14.06 -38.81 10.73
CA LEU A 623 -13.08 -39.36 9.80
C LEU A 623 -12.64 -38.30 8.81
N THR A 624 -11.31 -38.05 8.77
CA THR A 624 -10.70 -37.15 7.81
C THR A 624 -10.39 -37.85 6.48
N PRO A 625 -10.11 -37.13 5.38
CA PRO A 625 -9.63 -37.71 4.12
C PRO A 625 -8.30 -38.49 4.25
N TRP A 626 -7.56 -38.32 5.36
CA TRP A 626 -6.30 -39.03 5.66
C TRP A 626 -6.50 -40.25 6.57
N TYR A 627 -7.73 -40.68 6.77
CA TYR A 627 -7.99 -41.90 7.53
C TYR A 627 -7.40 -43.12 6.83
N ASP A 628 -6.56 -43.89 7.53
CA ASP A 628 -5.84 -45.05 6.98
C ASP A 628 -6.75 -46.29 6.75
N GLY A 629 -7.93 -46.30 7.34
CA GLY A 629 -8.89 -47.38 7.19
C GLY A 629 -9.72 -47.31 5.91
N SER A 630 -10.47 -48.41 5.62
CA SER A 630 -11.39 -48.40 4.50
C SER A 630 -12.60 -47.45 4.76
N THR A 631 -12.89 -46.62 3.77
CA THR A 631 -14.02 -45.68 3.75
C THR A 631 -15.16 -46.14 2.82
N ASP A 632 -15.20 -47.42 2.46
CA ASP A 632 -16.36 -47.97 1.71
C ASP A 632 -17.64 -47.99 2.58
N ASP A 633 -18.78 -47.77 1.92
CA ASP A 633 -20.09 -47.64 2.58
C ASP A 633 -20.42 -48.85 3.50
N GLY A 634 -20.03 -50.07 3.08
CA GLY A 634 -20.26 -51.27 3.89
C GLY A 634 -19.45 -51.30 5.20
N THR A 635 -18.18 -50.94 5.11
CA THR A 635 -17.30 -50.85 6.29
C THR A 635 -17.73 -49.73 7.25
N LEU A 636 -18.10 -48.56 6.71
CA LEU A 636 -18.58 -47.42 7.51
C LEU A 636 -19.89 -47.75 8.25
N ARG A 637 -20.85 -48.49 7.59
CA ARG A 637 -22.06 -48.96 8.23
C ARG A 637 -21.77 -49.95 9.34
N MET A 638 -20.88 -50.89 9.11
CA MET A 638 -20.50 -51.88 10.12
C MET A 638 -19.83 -51.20 11.33
N MET A 639 -18.93 -50.25 11.05
CA MET A 639 -18.22 -49.50 12.08
C MET A 639 -19.17 -48.70 12.97
N SER A 640 -20.15 -47.97 12.36
CA SER A 640 -21.11 -47.20 13.15
C SER A 640 -22.09 -48.07 13.93
N GLY A 641 -22.40 -49.27 13.43
CA GLY A 641 -23.33 -50.22 14.09
C GLY A 641 -22.72 -50.95 15.28
N GLN A 642 -21.43 -51.29 15.21
CA GLN A 642 -20.73 -52.03 16.26
C GLN A 642 -20.13 -51.15 17.35
N GLY A 643 -19.70 -49.92 17.00
CA GLY A 643 -18.95 -49.03 17.86
C GLY A 643 -19.78 -48.19 18.84
N ARG A 644 -21.12 -48.18 18.75
CA ARG A 644 -21.98 -47.24 19.47
C ARG A 644 -21.52 -45.79 19.32
N GLU A 645 -21.10 -45.45 18.11
CA GLU A 645 -20.55 -44.15 17.77
C GLU A 645 -21.35 -43.48 16.65
N VAL A 646 -21.49 -42.16 16.73
CA VAL A 646 -21.82 -41.35 15.58
C VAL A 646 -20.56 -41.21 14.73
N LEU A 647 -20.62 -41.64 13.49
CA LEU A 647 -19.53 -41.54 12.54
C LEU A 647 -19.78 -40.37 11.55
N VAL A 648 -18.93 -39.37 11.57
CA VAL A 648 -18.97 -38.21 10.71
C VAL A 648 -17.84 -38.31 9.68
N VAL A 649 -18.17 -38.54 8.43
CA VAL A 649 -17.19 -38.71 7.34
C VAL A 649 -17.08 -37.43 6.56
N LEU A 650 -15.91 -36.80 6.60
CA LEU A 650 -15.64 -35.58 5.87
C LEU A 650 -15.51 -35.86 4.37
N PRO A 651 -15.86 -34.89 3.47
CA PRO A 651 -15.66 -35.03 2.04
C PRO A 651 -14.16 -35.15 1.70
N ASN A 652 -13.85 -35.68 0.51
CA ASN A 652 -12.45 -35.88 0.08
C ASN A 652 -11.69 -34.57 -0.24
N ASP A 653 -12.32 -33.42 -0.20
CA ASP A 653 -11.65 -32.14 -0.30
C ASP A 653 -10.85 -31.87 1.01
N ALA A 654 -9.54 -31.76 0.85
CA ALA A 654 -8.60 -31.72 1.96
C ALA A 654 -7.95 -30.33 2.17
N GLU A 655 -8.57 -29.25 1.66
CA GLU A 655 -7.99 -27.90 1.75
C GLU A 655 -7.69 -27.49 3.21
N PHE A 656 -8.54 -27.86 4.17
CA PHE A 656 -8.30 -27.57 5.59
C PHE A 656 -7.05 -28.28 6.13
N LEU A 657 -6.73 -29.48 5.66
CA LEU A 657 -5.52 -30.21 6.07
C LEU A 657 -4.26 -29.53 5.55
N THR A 658 -4.29 -29.01 4.33
CA THR A 658 -3.19 -28.24 3.74
C THR A 658 -2.94 -26.95 4.52
N GLU A 659 -3.99 -26.24 4.90
CA GLU A 659 -3.89 -25.02 5.71
C GLU A 659 -3.34 -25.32 7.12
N ILE A 660 -3.78 -26.41 7.76
CA ILE A 660 -3.26 -26.86 9.06
C ILE A 660 -1.79 -27.25 8.97
N GLN A 661 -1.39 -27.99 7.94
CA GLN A 661 0.01 -28.36 7.72
C GLN A 661 0.90 -27.12 7.57
N ALA A 662 0.46 -26.15 6.75
CA ALA A 662 1.17 -24.88 6.58
C ALA A 662 1.24 -24.09 7.90
N TYR A 663 0.14 -24.01 8.63
CA TYR A 663 0.11 -23.40 9.97
C TYR A 663 1.16 -24.01 10.91
N LEU A 664 1.20 -25.34 11.03
CA LEU A 664 2.12 -26.05 11.93
C LEU A 664 3.58 -25.90 11.52
N LYS A 665 3.88 -25.86 10.20
CA LYS A 665 5.23 -25.59 9.69
C LYS A 665 5.71 -24.19 10.09
N ILE A 666 4.86 -23.17 9.90
CA ILE A 666 5.18 -21.79 10.27
C ILE A 666 5.35 -21.68 11.79
N GLU A 667 4.47 -22.30 12.60
CA GLU A 667 4.57 -22.33 14.05
C GLU A 667 5.87 -22.97 14.52
N GLY A 668 6.23 -24.12 13.94
CA GLY A 668 7.49 -24.84 14.22
C GLY A 668 8.72 -23.98 13.93
N PHE A 669 8.74 -23.30 12.76
CA PHE A 669 9.81 -22.38 12.37
C PHE A 669 9.92 -21.20 13.34
N LEU A 670 8.81 -20.54 13.66
CA LEU A 670 8.80 -19.37 14.57
C LEU A 670 9.23 -19.74 15.98
N ARG A 671 8.88 -20.93 16.46
CA ARG A 671 9.29 -21.44 17.78
C ARG A 671 10.80 -21.74 17.89
N LYS A 672 11.40 -22.30 16.83
CA LYS A 672 12.83 -22.66 16.79
C LYS A 672 13.74 -21.45 16.61
N ASN A 673 13.28 -20.43 15.88
CA ASN A 673 14.10 -19.30 15.44
C ASN A 673 13.93 -18.05 16.33
N THR A 674 14.15 -18.20 17.65
CA THR A 674 14.13 -17.09 18.62
C THR A 674 15.49 -16.41 18.79
N SER A 675 16.56 -16.87 18.13
CA SER A 675 17.93 -16.38 18.33
C SER A 675 18.22 -15.08 17.56
N THR A 676 19.15 -14.27 18.11
CA THR A 676 19.63 -12.97 17.61
C THR A 676 20.24 -12.99 16.21
N GLN A 677 20.60 -14.15 15.65
CA GLN A 677 21.15 -14.27 14.29
C GLN A 677 20.15 -13.91 13.18
N LEU A 678 18.87 -13.91 13.49
CA LEU A 678 17.78 -13.63 12.55
C LEU A 678 17.09 -12.28 12.79
N ALA A 679 17.71 -11.34 13.51
CA ALA A 679 17.22 -9.96 13.66
C ALA A 679 16.99 -9.26 12.29
N LYS A 680 17.76 -9.65 11.28
CA LYS A 680 17.63 -9.22 9.87
C LYS A 680 16.22 -9.51 9.28
N TYR A 681 15.52 -10.54 9.78
CA TYR A 681 14.24 -11.02 9.23
C TYR A 681 13.03 -10.72 10.14
N GLU A 682 13.14 -9.81 11.11
CA GLU A 682 12.01 -9.54 12.04
C GLU A 682 10.73 -9.10 11.32
N THR A 683 10.86 -8.27 10.28
CA THR A 683 9.70 -7.86 9.48
C THR A 683 9.04 -9.05 8.77
N ILE A 684 9.86 -9.98 8.23
CA ILE A 684 9.36 -11.19 7.55
C ILE A 684 8.72 -12.13 8.59
N LYS A 685 9.32 -12.28 9.78
CA LYS A 685 8.73 -13.08 10.87
C LYS A 685 7.38 -12.52 11.31
N GLU A 686 7.24 -11.20 11.43
CA GLU A 686 5.94 -10.61 11.76
C GLU A 686 4.90 -10.87 10.67
N ALA A 687 5.28 -10.75 9.39
CA ALA A 687 4.42 -11.14 8.29
C ALA A 687 4.02 -12.62 8.35
N LYS A 688 4.96 -13.52 8.72
CA LYS A 688 4.68 -14.95 8.92
C LYS A 688 3.77 -15.23 10.14
N ARG A 689 3.83 -14.41 11.19
CA ARG A 689 2.86 -14.49 12.31
C ARG A 689 1.45 -14.10 11.87
N VAL A 690 1.33 -13.12 10.99
CA VAL A 690 0.04 -12.76 10.40
C VAL A 690 -0.46 -13.90 9.52
N GLU A 691 0.37 -14.38 8.59
CA GLU A 691 0.05 -15.52 7.72
C GLU A 691 -0.38 -16.75 8.53
N MET A 692 0.33 -17.10 9.60
CA MET A 692 -0.03 -18.20 10.49
C MET A 692 -1.45 -18.06 11.05
N ARG A 693 -1.85 -16.84 11.44
CA ARG A 693 -3.22 -16.57 11.95
C ARG A 693 -4.26 -16.72 10.84
N GLU A 694 -3.97 -16.23 9.65
CA GLU A 694 -4.84 -16.37 8.48
C GLU A 694 -5.02 -17.84 8.07
N ARG A 695 -3.92 -18.63 8.04
CA ARG A 695 -3.96 -20.09 7.81
C ARG A 695 -4.86 -20.79 8.81
N ASN A 696 -4.74 -20.45 10.09
CA ASN A 696 -5.58 -21.02 11.14
C ASN A 696 -7.07 -20.66 10.96
N GLN A 697 -7.39 -19.44 10.54
CA GLN A 697 -8.76 -19.01 10.25
C GLN A 697 -9.32 -19.71 9.02
N ASN A 698 -8.54 -19.81 7.94
CA ASN A 698 -8.93 -20.52 6.73
C ASN A 698 -9.18 -22.01 7.01
N ALA A 699 -8.27 -22.65 7.75
CA ALA A 699 -8.43 -24.04 8.16
C ALA A 699 -9.74 -24.26 8.92
N LYS A 700 -10.08 -23.36 9.86
CA LYS A 700 -11.33 -23.42 10.62
C LYS A 700 -12.56 -23.23 9.72
N LEU A 701 -12.49 -22.31 8.76
CA LEU A 701 -13.57 -22.07 7.80
C LEU A 701 -13.82 -23.31 6.93
N TYR A 702 -12.78 -23.83 6.29
CA TYR A 702 -12.86 -25.00 5.41
C TYR A 702 -13.28 -26.26 6.18
N LEU A 703 -12.80 -26.46 7.39
CA LEU A 703 -13.20 -27.58 8.25
C LEU A 703 -14.67 -27.45 8.68
N THR A 704 -15.16 -26.23 8.92
CA THR A 704 -16.57 -25.99 9.23
C THR A 704 -17.47 -26.33 8.06
N GLU A 705 -17.08 -25.93 6.85
CA GLU A 705 -17.83 -26.28 5.63
C GLU A 705 -17.77 -27.80 5.36
N ALA A 706 -16.62 -28.43 5.51
CA ALA A 706 -16.46 -29.87 5.39
C ALA A 706 -17.38 -30.63 6.38
N LEU A 707 -17.50 -30.15 7.62
CA LEU A 707 -18.42 -30.71 8.62
C LEU A 707 -19.91 -30.49 8.27
N LYS A 708 -20.25 -29.39 7.62
CA LYS A 708 -21.62 -29.16 7.11
C LYS A 708 -21.98 -30.11 5.97
N GLU A 709 -21.03 -30.44 5.12
CA GLU A 709 -21.20 -31.35 3.98
C GLU A 709 -21.01 -32.83 4.34
N ALA A 710 -20.46 -33.12 5.52
CA ALA A 710 -20.12 -34.45 5.96
C ALA A 710 -21.30 -35.43 5.91
N THR A 711 -21.02 -36.69 5.53
CA THR A 711 -21.94 -37.79 5.61
C THR A 711 -21.92 -38.37 7.05
N ILE A 712 -23.11 -38.54 7.62
CA ILE A 712 -23.24 -39.01 9.01
C ILE A 712 -23.86 -40.42 9.07
N TYR A 713 -23.20 -41.33 9.75
CA TYR A 713 -23.67 -42.68 9.99
C TYR A 713 -24.02 -42.87 11.47
N VAL A 714 -25.17 -43.49 11.75
CA VAL A 714 -25.58 -43.83 13.09
C VAL A 714 -26.21 -45.25 13.06
N ASN A 715 -25.70 -46.14 13.88
CA ASN A 715 -26.20 -47.51 14.04
C ASN A 715 -26.34 -48.30 12.71
N GLY A 716 -25.37 -48.13 11.82
CA GLY A 716 -25.33 -48.79 10.50
C GLY A 716 -26.12 -48.10 9.36
N ASP A 717 -26.77 -46.98 9.65
CA ASP A 717 -27.56 -46.27 8.64
C ASP A 717 -27.01 -44.85 8.39
N VAL A 718 -27.10 -44.43 7.13
CA VAL A 718 -26.81 -43.01 6.76
C VAL A 718 -27.99 -42.16 7.23
N VAL A 719 -27.66 -41.16 8.04
CA VAL A 719 -28.65 -40.30 8.67
C VAL A 719 -28.80 -39.01 7.88
N ARG A 720 -30.01 -38.73 7.40
CA ARG A 720 -30.41 -37.43 6.91
C ARG A 720 -30.75 -36.53 8.07
N VAL A 721 -29.88 -35.53 8.33
CA VAL A 721 -30.08 -34.53 9.37
C VAL A 721 -30.64 -33.24 8.74
N ASN A 722 -31.56 -32.57 9.45
CA ASN A 722 -32.21 -31.35 8.94
C ASN A 722 -31.49 -30.07 9.36
N GLY A 723 -30.57 -30.14 10.30
CA GLY A 723 -29.80 -29.02 10.78
C GLY A 723 -28.87 -28.46 9.73
N LYS A 724 -28.81 -27.12 9.57
CA LYS A 724 -27.89 -26.42 8.68
C LYS A 724 -26.54 -26.19 9.36
N GLU A 725 -26.53 -25.96 10.66
CA GLU A 725 -25.32 -25.69 11.42
C GLU A 725 -24.68 -26.98 11.94
N VAL A 726 -23.34 -27.01 12.05
CA VAL A 726 -22.57 -28.19 12.48
C VAL A 726 -23.07 -28.73 13.82
N SER A 727 -23.25 -27.85 14.81
CA SER A 727 -23.71 -28.25 16.12
C SER A 727 -25.11 -28.87 16.12
N SER A 728 -26.01 -28.36 15.29
CA SER A 728 -27.36 -28.92 15.14
C SER A 728 -27.33 -30.30 14.51
N ARG A 729 -26.52 -30.47 13.44
CA ARG A 729 -26.35 -31.75 12.73
C ARG A 729 -25.80 -32.85 13.65
N ILE A 730 -24.72 -32.55 14.38
CA ILE A 730 -24.07 -33.49 15.29
C ILE A 730 -25.00 -33.82 16.44
N ASN A 731 -25.66 -32.85 17.06
CA ASN A 731 -26.59 -33.10 18.17
C ASN A 731 -27.80 -33.93 17.74
N GLU A 732 -28.34 -33.72 16.53
CA GLU A 732 -29.42 -34.56 15.99
C GLU A 732 -28.95 -36.01 15.82
N ALA A 733 -27.74 -36.21 15.30
CA ALA A 733 -27.15 -37.52 15.14
C ALA A 733 -26.89 -38.23 16.47
N ILE A 734 -26.31 -37.52 17.47
CA ILE A 734 -26.11 -38.07 18.82
C ILE A 734 -27.47 -38.39 19.47
N GLY A 735 -28.47 -37.53 19.26
CA GLY A 735 -29.82 -37.81 19.78
C GLY A 735 -30.41 -39.13 19.26
N ARG A 736 -30.22 -39.46 17.98
CA ARG A 736 -30.64 -40.73 17.37
C ARG A 736 -29.82 -41.90 17.97
N LEU A 737 -28.51 -41.72 18.16
CA LEU A 737 -27.69 -42.74 18.81
C LEU A 737 -28.14 -42.98 20.23
N VAL A 738 -28.40 -41.96 21.03
CA VAL A 738 -28.93 -42.07 22.41
C VAL A 738 -30.24 -42.86 22.44
N GLN A 739 -31.17 -42.55 21.54
CA GLN A 739 -32.44 -43.30 21.48
C GLN A 739 -32.25 -44.77 21.11
N THR A 740 -31.24 -45.10 20.30
CA THR A 740 -30.94 -46.48 19.93
C THR A 740 -30.22 -47.24 21.05
N VAL A 741 -29.23 -46.65 21.66
CA VAL A 741 -28.43 -47.29 22.72
C VAL A 741 -29.22 -47.41 24.04
N TYR A 742 -29.98 -46.37 24.36
CA TYR A 742 -30.82 -46.29 25.55
C TYR A 742 -32.31 -46.45 25.17
N HIS A 743 -32.65 -47.58 24.50
CA HIS A 743 -33.97 -47.84 23.94
C HIS A 743 -35.11 -47.82 25.00
N LYS A 744 -34.77 -48.06 26.29
CA LYS A 744 -35.70 -47.99 27.42
C LYS A 744 -35.89 -46.58 27.98
N LEU A 745 -35.19 -45.57 27.42
CA LEU A 745 -35.36 -44.20 27.86
C LEU A 745 -36.81 -43.71 27.63
N SER A 746 -37.50 -44.29 26.64
CA SER A 746 -38.92 -43.99 26.36
C SER A 746 -39.87 -44.53 27.42
N TYR A 747 -39.42 -45.41 28.33
CA TYR A 747 -40.25 -45.94 29.45
C TYR A 747 -40.37 -44.93 30.59
N ILE A 748 -39.53 -43.87 30.59
CA ILE A 748 -39.59 -42.80 31.58
C ILE A 748 -40.60 -41.75 31.07
N ASP A 749 -41.70 -41.59 31.78
CA ASP A 749 -42.78 -40.62 31.48
C ASP A 749 -42.54 -39.30 32.27
N ALA A 750 -41.95 -39.42 33.46
CA ALA A 750 -41.72 -38.27 34.30
C ALA A 750 -40.32 -38.36 34.96
N PRO A 751 -39.59 -37.25 35.03
CA PRO A 751 -38.27 -37.23 35.65
C PRO A 751 -38.43 -37.33 37.17
N MET A 752 -37.71 -38.28 37.79
CA MET A 752 -37.66 -38.49 39.23
C MET A 752 -36.31 -38.08 39.80
N GLY A 753 -36.32 -37.25 40.85
CA GLY A 753 -35.10 -36.78 41.52
C GLY A 753 -35.21 -37.05 43.03
N GLU A 754 -34.25 -36.59 43.78
CA GLU A 754 -34.17 -36.78 45.23
C GLU A 754 -35.41 -36.22 45.96
N ALA A 755 -35.96 -35.11 45.49
CA ALA A 755 -37.16 -34.51 46.07
C ALA A 755 -38.38 -35.37 45.88
N GLU A 756 -38.56 -35.98 44.71
CA GLU A 756 -39.62 -36.89 44.37
C GLU A 756 -39.45 -38.19 45.14
N ILE A 757 -38.25 -38.74 45.26
CA ILE A 757 -37.94 -39.92 46.08
C ILE A 757 -38.27 -39.69 47.55
N ARG A 758 -37.86 -38.55 48.11
CA ARG A 758 -38.21 -38.16 49.47
C ARG A 758 -39.72 -38.05 49.66
N LYS A 759 -40.43 -37.50 48.74
CA LYS A 759 -41.88 -37.37 48.78
C LYS A 759 -42.57 -38.73 48.75
N MET A 760 -42.14 -39.68 47.93
CA MET A 760 -42.62 -41.09 47.93
C MET A 760 -42.36 -41.81 49.22
N LEU A 761 -41.16 -41.64 49.77
CA LEU A 761 -40.81 -42.25 51.08
C LEU A 761 -41.63 -41.66 52.21
N HIS A 762 -42.04 -40.43 52.19
CA HIS A 762 -42.92 -39.82 53.19
C HIS A 762 -44.39 -40.18 52.96
N GLN A 763 -44.85 -40.43 51.72
CA GLN A 763 -46.22 -40.82 51.39
C GLN A 763 -46.50 -42.29 51.75
N SER A 764 -45.53 -43.20 51.83
CA SER A 764 -45.70 -44.59 52.19
C SER A 764 -46.16 -44.81 53.62
N ASN A 765 -46.19 -43.77 54.45
CA ASN A 765 -46.70 -43.80 55.81
C ASN A 765 -48.17 -43.31 56.01
N GLN A 766 -48.84 -42.93 54.98
CA GLN A 766 -50.25 -42.58 54.96
C GLN A 766 -50.99 -43.53 54.01
N LEU A 767 -51.82 -44.37 54.56
CA LEU A 767 -52.86 -45.09 53.79
C LEU A 767 -53.81 -44.09 53.11
N SER A 768 -53.50 -43.74 51.87
CA SER A 768 -54.40 -42.93 51.03
C SER A 768 -55.38 -43.91 50.37
N LEU A 769 -56.68 -43.68 50.59
CA LEU A 769 -57.77 -44.28 49.85
C LEU A 769 -57.51 -43.95 48.31
N GLU A 770 -57.44 -45.01 47.55
CA GLU A 770 -57.31 -44.96 46.11
C GLU A 770 -58.57 -44.30 45.54
N LEU A 771 -58.36 -43.15 44.89
CA LEU A 771 -59.24 -42.66 43.87
C LEU A 771 -58.74 -43.23 42.51
N GLU A 772 -59.55 -44.15 41.96
CA GLU A 772 -59.30 -44.72 40.64
C GLU A 772 -59.01 -43.63 39.57
N GLY A 773 -57.91 -43.77 38.88
CA GLY A 773 -57.67 -43.06 37.61
C GLY A 773 -56.31 -42.35 37.42
N GLY A 774 -55.34 -42.49 38.31
CA GLY A 774 -53.99 -42.00 38.15
C GLY A 774 -53.08 -43.07 37.54
N THR A 775 -52.72 -42.97 36.27
CA THR A 775 -51.61 -43.74 35.70
C THR A 775 -50.35 -43.47 36.50
N GLU A 776 -49.80 -44.53 37.14
CA GLU A 776 -48.52 -44.40 37.85
C GLU A 776 -47.45 -43.89 36.90
N SER A 777 -46.82 -42.76 37.22
CA SER A 777 -45.74 -42.23 36.45
C SER A 777 -44.59 -43.26 36.36
N ASN A 778 -44.06 -43.50 35.17
CA ASN A 778 -43.01 -44.46 34.89
C ASN A 778 -43.42 -45.95 35.05
N ALA A 779 -44.71 -46.31 34.88
CA ALA A 779 -45.19 -47.68 35.07
C ALA A 779 -44.40 -48.71 34.25
N HIS A 780 -44.13 -48.42 32.94
CA HIS A 780 -43.33 -49.29 32.09
C HIS A 780 -41.89 -49.49 32.58
N ALA A 781 -41.24 -48.45 33.11
CA ALA A 781 -39.90 -48.53 33.64
C ALA A 781 -39.90 -49.38 34.93
N LEU A 782 -40.92 -49.24 35.80
CA LEU A 782 -41.11 -50.05 37.04
C LEU A 782 -41.34 -51.52 36.73
N ASP A 783 -42.24 -51.85 35.77
CA ASP A 783 -42.48 -53.24 35.33
C ASP A 783 -41.23 -53.89 34.74
N ASP A 784 -40.45 -53.18 33.94
CA ASP A 784 -39.21 -53.72 33.37
C ASP A 784 -38.16 -53.98 34.45
N VAL A 785 -37.96 -53.03 35.41
CA VAL A 785 -37.07 -53.24 36.57
C VAL A 785 -37.50 -54.39 37.45
N GLN A 786 -38.80 -54.53 37.75
CA GLN A 786 -39.31 -55.62 38.51
C GLN A 786 -39.08 -56.99 37.83
N SER A 787 -39.39 -57.04 36.52
CA SER A 787 -39.13 -58.20 35.69
C SER A 787 -37.66 -58.64 35.71
N PHE A 788 -36.74 -57.65 35.54
CA PHE A 788 -35.31 -57.87 35.59
C PHE A 788 -34.85 -58.41 36.96
N ILE A 789 -35.28 -57.82 38.05
CA ILE A 789 -34.98 -58.27 39.42
C ILE A 789 -35.55 -59.69 39.64
N ALA A 790 -36.76 -59.97 39.25
CA ALA A 790 -37.41 -61.31 39.37
C ALA A 790 -36.65 -62.36 38.57
N MET A 791 -36.20 -62.01 37.31
CA MET A 791 -35.41 -62.90 36.50
C MET A 791 -34.06 -63.22 37.13
N ASN A 792 -33.33 -62.21 37.63
CA ASN A 792 -32.05 -62.38 38.29
C ASN A 792 -32.19 -63.19 39.57
N THR A 793 -33.26 -62.96 40.38
CA THR A 793 -33.55 -63.73 41.60
C THR A 793 -33.82 -65.16 41.25
N ARG A 794 -34.62 -65.46 40.20
CA ARG A 794 -34.88 -66.81 39.75
C ARG A 794 -33.64 -67.58 39.31
N ASN A 795 -32.69 -66.84 38.68
CA ASN A 795 -31.40 -67.38 38.18
C ASN A 795 -30.29 -67.35 39.26
N HIS A 796 -30.58 -67.04 40.52
CA HIS A 796 -29.62 -66.89 41.61
C HIS A 796 -28.50 -65.93 41.35
N MET A 797 -28.72 -64.89 40.50
CA MET A 797 -27.77 -63.85 40.23
C MET A 797 -27.96 -62.67 41.16
N LYS A 798 -26.81 -62.07 41.59
CA LYS A 798 -26.84 -60.85 42.40
C LYS A 798 -27.27 -59.66 41.58
N THR A 799 -28.31 -59.00 42.03
CA THR A 799 -28.74 -57.74 41.45
C THR A 799 -28.20 -56.56 42.26
N SER A 800 -27.52 -55.62 41.62
CA SER A 800 -27.06 -54.42 42.29
C SER A 800 -27.72 -53.18 41.60
N MET A 801 -27.73 -52.06 42.32
CA MET A 801 -28.23 -50.78 41.76
C MET A 801 -27.50 -50.38 40.48
N LYS A 802 -26.25 -50.86 40.29
CA LYS A 802 -25.46 -50.57 39.05
C LYS A 802 -25.92 -51.49 37.89
N THR A 803 -26.49 -52.69 38.18
CA THR A 803 -26.94 -53.62 37.13
C THR A 803 -28.38 -53.40 36.75
N VAL A 804 -29.20 -52.77 37.60
CA VAL A 804 -30.54 -52.27 37.30
C VAL A 804 -30.47 -50.94 36.59
#